data_86af4422349e5e47fea2f4ac5714e09d
#
_entry.id   86af4422349e5e47fea2f4ac5714e09d
#
_cell.length_a   1.000
_cell.length_b   1.000
_cell.length_c   1.000
_cell.angle_alpha   90.00
_cell.angle_beta   90.00
_cell.angle_gamma   90.00
#
_symmetry.space_group_name_H-M   'P 1'
#
loop_
_entity.id
_entity.type
_entity.pdbx_description
1 polymer ?
#
loop_
_entity_poly.entity_id
_entity_poly.type
_entity_poly.pdbx_seq_one_letter_code
_entity_poly.pdbx_strand_id
1 'polypeptide(L)'
;MNKKHLFSMLIALALCVTAMGRHYEPVDYVSTLVGTQSSYAISTGNTYPAVCMPWGMNFWTPQTGKMGDGWTYTYTADKLRGFKQTHQPSPWINDYGQFTIMPETGEAPIFDEEKRASWFSHKAEVATPYYYRAYLADYDVVTELAPTERAAIMRITFPESKSYVVVDAFDKGSYVKIMPKERMIVGYTTKNSGGVPQNFKNYFVMKFDKDFTYTAAVTDGRINTADIKAECNHAGGIVGFKTSRGEQVNVRIASSFISEEQAIENFKELGSDSFDEVKARGRKTWNDVLGRIEVKSDDIDHLRTFYSCLYRSVLFPRSFYEKNAKGEIVHYSPYNGEVLPGYMFTDTGFWDTFRCLFPLLNVMYPSMNEKMQAGLVNAYKESGFLPEWASPGHRGCMVGNNSASIVADAYLCGLKNYDAETLWKAVVHGASAVHPTVSSTGRLGYEYYNKLGYVPYDVKINENVARTLEYAYDDWCIYEFGKALGKSKKELEPFRKRAFNYRNVFDSESKLMRGRLKNGKFQSPFSPLKWGDAFTEGNAWHYTWSVFHDPAGLIQLMGGKQTFNNMLDSVFNVPPLFDDSYYGSVIHEIREMQIMNMGNYAHGNQPVQHMIYLYGYSGEPWKTQYWIRQTMQRMYNANPDGYCGDEDNGQTSAWYVFSAMGFYPVCPGAGEYVLGAPYFDEMTLHLENGRTVSIKANGNTDDNCYVNTLTLNGQPYSKNYIKRTDLMQGAQFVYTMSPTPNYSRGTAESDAPYSFSKIK
;
A
#
# COMPACT_ATOMS: atom_id res chain seq x y z
N MET A 1 49.22 36.48 -24.67
CA MET A 1 48.35 35.98 -23.59
C MET A 1 49.16 35.03 -22.72
N ASN A 2 49.31 35.33 -21.43
CA ASN A 2 50.25 34.65 -20.54
C ASN A 2 49.67 33.26 -20.14
N LYS A 3 50.48 32.19 -20.21
CA LYS A 3 50.07 30.79 -19.88
C LYS A 3 49.35 30.68 -18.52
N LYS A 4 49.59 31.58 -17.59
CA LYS A 4 48.87 31.66 -16.29
C LYS A 4 47.41 32.08 -16.44
N HIS A 5 47.07 32.95 -17.39
CA HIS A 5 45.69 33.36 -17.65
C HIS A 5 44.87 32.27 -18.38
N LEU A 6 45.56 31.50 -19.24
CA LEU A 6 44.91 30.36 -19.91
C LEU A 6 44.59 29.23 -18.93
N PHE A 7 45.48 28.97 -17.94
CA PHE A 7 45.27 27.96 -16.90
C PHE A 7 44.19 28.39 -15.89
N SER A 8 44.12 29.66 -15.52
CA SER A 8 43.05 30.20 -14.67
C SER A 8 41.68 30.20 -15.37
N MET A 9 41.66 30.45 -16.69
CA MET A 9 40.41 30.37 -17.48
C MET A 9 39.91 28.94 -17.68
N LEU A 10 40.84 27.97 -17.84
CA LEU A 10 40.51 26.55 -17.90
C LEU A 10 40.01 26.00 -16.55
N ILE A 11 40.57 26.45 -15.43
CA ILE A 11 40.07 26.08 -14.09
C ILE A 11 38.73 26.76 -13.81
N ALA A 12 38.48 27.98 -14.22
CA ALA A 12 37.20 28.64 -14.11
C ALA A 12 36.11 27.98 -15.00
N LEU A 13 36.48 27.56 -16.24
CA LEU A 13 35.58 26.80 -17.08
C LEU A 13 35.29 25.39 -16.50
N ALA A 14 36.30 24.71 -15.93
CA ALA A 14 36.09 23.40 -15.27
C ALA A 14 35.25 23.55 -14.00
N LEU A 15 35.37 24.65 -13.25
CA LEU A 15 34.51 24.94 -12.10
C LEU A 15 33.10 25.39 -12.51
N CYS A 16 32.93 26.06 -13.66
CA CYS A 16 31.59 26.36 -14.21
C CYS A 16 30.88 25.13 -14.76
N VAL A 17 31.57 24.10 -15.27
CA VAL A 17 31.00 22.86 -15.75
C VAL A 17 30.56 21.96 -14.57
N THR A 18 31.15 22.12 -13.37
CA THR A 18 30.73 21.39 -12.15
C THR A 18 29.58 22.08 -11.40
N ALA A 19 29.20 23.31 -11.81
CA ALA A 19 28.04 24.04 -11.29
C ALA A 19 26.78 23.92 -12.18
N MET A 20 26.71 22.95 -13.10
CA MET A 20 25.42 22.49 -13.61
C MET A 20 24.69 21.84 -12.44
N GLY A 21 23.76 22.58 -11.87
CA GLY A 21 22.91 22.10 -10.77
C GLY A 21 22.41 20.71 -11.10
N ARG A 22 22.58 19.76 -10.17
CA ARG A 22 22.12 18.38 -10.34
C ARG A 22 20.60 18.46 -10.60
N HIS A 23 20.18 18.09 -11.80
CA HIS A 23 18.74 18.02 -12.11
C HIS A 23 18.17 16.83 -11.35
N TYR A 24 17.40 17.11 -10.30
CA TYR A 24 16.71 16.11 -9.53
C TYR A 24 15.47 15.63 -10.31
N GLU A 25 15.33 14.33 -10.42
CA GLU A 25 14.14 13.68 -10.98
C GLU A 25 13.25 13.15 -9.82
N PRO A 26 11.97 12.87 -10.04
CA PRO A 26 11.04 12.42 -9.00
C PRO A 26 11.58 11.32 -8.08
N VAL A 27 12.27 10.33 -8.64
CA VAL A 27 12.84 9.21 -7.87
C VAL A 27 13.96 9.63 -6.92
N ASP A 28 14.61 10.75 -7.14
CA ASP A 28 15.68 11.25 -6.26
C ASP A 28 15.14 11.81 -4.94
N TYR A 29 13.87 12.16 -4.89
CA TYR A 29 13.21 12.61 -3.68
C TYR A 29 12.67 11.44 -2.83
N VAL A 30 12.55 10.23 -3.40
CA VAL A 30 12.00 9.07 -2.67
C VAL A 30 12.95 8.60 -1.58
N SER A 31 12.45 8.49 -0.36
CA SER A 31 13.09 7.77 0.74
C SER A 31 12.31 6.48 1.02
N THR A 32 12.91 5.33 0.69
CA THR A 32 12.32 4.03 1.02
C THR A 32 12.36 3.72 2.51
N LEU A 33 13.04 4.54 3.30
CA LEU A 33 13.15 4.40 4.76
C LEU A 33 11.98 5.04 5.51
N VAL A 34 11.16 5.85 4.87
CA VAL A 34 9.97 6.45 5.51
C VAL A 34 9.03 5.36 6.00
N GLY A 35 8.65 5.41 7.28
CA GLY A 35 7.75 4.44 7.91
C GLY A 35 8.42 3.19 8.46
N THR A 36 9.76 3.12 8.49
CA THR A 36 10.50 1.90 8.88
C THR A 36 10.93 1.86 10.35
N GLN A 37 10.60 2.89 11.13
CA GLN A 37 10.95 2.97 12.57
C GLN A 37 9.77 2.53 13.45
N SER A 38 9.15 1.43 13.13
CA SER A 38 8.00 0.90 13.88
C SER A 38 8.38 -0.18 14.87
N SER A 39 7.48 -0.42 15.82
CA SER A 39 7.54 -1.53 16.77
C SER A 39 6.14 -2.11 16.98
N TYR A 40 6.04 -3.23 17.71
CA TYR A 40 4.74 -3.80 18.09
C TYR A 40 3.85 -2.82 18.89
N ALA A 41 4.45 -1.93 19.65
CA ALA A 41 3.71 -1.01 20.53
C ALA A 41 3.24 0.26 19.83
N ILE A 42 3.88 0.66 18.73
CA ILE A 42 3.57 1.88 17.97
C ILE A 42 3.99 1.72 16.52
N SER A 43 3.09 2.03 15.62
CA SER A 43 3.38 2.11 14.20
C SER A 43 3.71 3.54 13.78
N THR A 44 4.75 3.66 13.00
CA THR A 44 5.10 4.87 12.26
C THR A 44 5.15 4.60 10.76
N GLY A 45 4.38 3.59 10.31
CA GLY A 45 4.26 3.12 8.95
C GLY A 45 4.20 1.60 8.81
N ASN A 46 4.87 0.86 9.70
CA ASN A 46 5.01 -0.60 9.60
C ASN A 46 5.53 -1.07 8.23
N THR A 47 6.49 -0.31 7.67
CA THR A 47 7.06 -0.56 6.36
C THR A 47 8.52 -1.06 6.47
N TYR A 48 9.06 -1.45 5.35
CA TYR A 48 10.49 -1.74 5.15
C TYR A 48 10.97 -1.05 3.87
N PRO A 49 12.30 -0.87 3.67
CA PRO A 49 12.82 -0.32 2.42
C PRO A 49 12.62 -1.32 1.29
N ALA A 50 11.52 -1.16 0.54
CA ALA A 50 11.18 -2.03 -0.58
C ALA A 50 11.99 -1.63 -1.82
N VAL A 51 12.95 -2.48 -2.19
CA VAL A 51 13.76 -2.34 -3.40
C VAL A 51 13.16 -3.25 -4.47
N CYS A 52 12.44 -2.67 -5.43
CA CYS A 52 11.62 -3.42 -6.38
C CYS A 52 11.24 -2.57 -7.59
N MET A 53 10.52 -3.14 -8.54
CA MET A 53 9.81 -2.38 -9.58
C MET A 53 8.39 -2.03 -9.12
N PRO A 54 7.76 -0.98 -9.70
CA PRO A 54 6.35 -0.68 -9.41
C PRO A 54 5.47 -1.90 -9.61
N TRP A 55 4.64 -2.25 -8.62
CA TRP A 55 3.81 -3.48 -8.60
C TRP A 55 4.56 -4.77 -8.92
N GLY A 56 5.89 -4.81 -8.70
CA GLY A 56 6.71 -5.98 -9.00
C GLY A 56 6.33 -7.22 -8.21
N MET A 57 6.65 -8.41 -8.73
CA MET A 57 6.39 -9.67 -8.03
C MET A 57 7.30 -9.83 -6.82
N ASN A 58 8.59 -9.55 -6.97
CA ASN A 58 9.58 -9.72 -5.92
C ASN A 58 10.04 -8.38 -5.36
N PHE A 59 9.98 -8.24 -4.05
CA PHE A 59 10.62 -7.14 -3.34
C PHE A 59 11.87 -7.63 -2.62
N TRP A 60 12.83 -6.74 -2.49
CA TRP A 60 14.06 -6.98 -1.74
C TRP A 60 14.17 -5.98 -0.62
N THR A 61 14.71 -6.42 0.51
CA THR A 61 14.97 -5.59 1.68
C THR A 61 16.19 -6.09 2.44
N PRO A 62 16.99 -5.22 3.07
CA PRO A 62 17.90 -5.68 4.10
C PRO A 62 17.09 -6.33 5.23
N GLN A 63 17.62 -7.39 5.82
CA GLN A 63 16.97 -8.10 6.92
C GLN A 63 17.65 -7.73 8.24
N THR A 64 16.93 -7.08 9.14
CA THR A 64 17.38 -6.82 10.53
C THR A 64 16.67 -7.72 11.52
N GLY A 65 15.42 -8.09 11.26
CA GLY A 65 14.63 -9.02 12.08
C GLY A 65 15.06 -10.46 11.92
N LYS A 66 14.68 -11.31 12.87
CA LYS A 66 14.89 -12.76 12.80
C LYS A 66 14.02 -13.42 11.74
N MET A 67 14.36 -14.63 11.36
CA MET A 67 13.53 -15.46 10.50
C MET A 67 12.12 -15.63 11.10
N GLY A 68 11.10 -15.24 10.33
CA GLY A 68 9.70 -15.30 10.78
C GLY A 68 9.24 -14.09 11.59
N ASP A 69 10.09 -13.12 11.87
CA ASP A 69 9.69 -11.85 12.48
C ASP A 69 8.84 -11.04 11.52
N GLY A 70 7.74 -10.46 12.02
CA GLY A 70 6.90 -9.54 11.26
C GLY A 70 7.64 -8.27 10.86
N TRP A 71 8.51 -7.75 11.72
CA TRP A 71 9.37 -6.60 11.42
C TRP A 71 10.66 -7.06 10.73
N THR A 72 10.57 -7.38 9.45
CA THR A 72 11.71 -7.86 8.64
C THR A 72 12.87 -6.85 8.59
N TYR A 73 12.56 -5.56 8.71
CA TYR A 73 13.52 -4.45 8.84
C TYR A 73 12.98 -3.44 9.84
N THR A 74 13.86 -2.93 10.70
CA THR A 74 13.59 -1.82 11.61
C THR A 74 14.74 -0.81 11.52
N TYR A 75 14.45 0.46 11.32
CA TYR A 75 15.46 1.52 11.19
C TYR A 75 16.37 1.66 12.41
N THR A 76 15.86 1.37 13.61
CA THR A 76 16.64 1.43 14.86
C THR A 76 17.64 0.29 15.05
N ALA A 77 17.62 -0.72 14.17
CA ALA A 77 18.57 -1.83 14.23
C ALA A 77 19.91 -1.42 13.61
N ASP A 78 21.00 -1.95 14.16
CA ASP A 78 22.38 -1.65 13.80
C ASP A 78 23.11 -2.83 13.14
N LYS A 79 22.42 -3.98 12.94
CA LYS A 79 22.96 -5.17 12.31
C LYS A 79 22.04 -5.72 11.20
N LEU A 80 22.66 -6.15 10.11
CA LEU A 80 22.02 -6.86 9.02
C LEU A 80 22.31 -8.35 9.11
N ARG A 81 21.27 -9.20 8.96
CA ARG A 81 21.35 -10.67 8.91
C ARG A 81 21.44 -11.23 7.50
N GLY A 82 21.20 -10.37 6.51
CA GLY A 82 21.26 -10.68 5.07
C GLY A 82 20.40 -9.74 4.24
N PHE A 83 20.29 -10.08 2.94
CA PHE A 83 19.45 -9.40 1.96
C PHE A 83 18.33 -10.36 1.57
N LYS A 84 17.12 -10.02 1.97
CA LYS A 84 15.95 -10.88 1.91
C LYS A 84 15.10 -10.57 0.67
N GLN A 85 14.75 -11.60 -0.09
CA GLN A 85 13.58 -11.51 -0.96
C GLN A 85 12.33 -11.65 -0.11
N THR A 86 11.39 -10.74 -0.23
CA THR A 86 10.21 -10.65 0.63
C THR A 86 8.94 -10.42 -0.18
N HIS A 87 7.85 -10.96 0.31
CA HIS A 87 6.49 -10.75 -0.20
C HIS A 87 5.56 -10.26 0.91
N GLN A 88 6.14 -9.70 1.98
CA GLN A 88 5.38 -9.22 3.12
C GLN A 88 4.55 -7.98 2.76
N PRO A 89 3.22 -7.98 2.97
CA PRO A 89 2.39 -6.78 2.84
C PRO A 89 2.42 -5.91 4.10
N SER A 90 2.46 -6.52 5.28
CA SER A 90 2.54 -5.86 6.57
C SER A 90 3.11 -6.83 7.63
N PRO A 91 3.64 -6.34 8.78
CA PRO A 91 4.12 -7.21 9.84
C PRO A 91 3.01 -8.09 10.44
N TRP A 92 1.76 -7.65 10.46
CA TRP A 92 0.61 -8.38 11.00
C TRP A 92 0.23 -9.60 10.17
N ILE A 93 0.30 -9.49 8.84
CA ILE A 93 0.05 -10.58 7.88
C ILE A 93 1.29 -11.46 7.74
N ASN A 94 2.49 -10.88 7.91
CA ASN A 94 3.78 -11.50 7.75
C ASN A 94 4.07 -11.93 6.28
N ASP A 95 5.04 -12.79 6.05
CA ASP A 95 5.70 -13.04 4.77
C ASP A 95 5.42 -14.44 4.21
N TYR A 96 5.69 -14.64 2.94
CA TYR A 96 5.61 -15.95 2.29
C TYR A 96 6.65 -16.07 1.16
N GLY A 97 7.16 -17.29 0.96
CA GLY A 97 8.12 -17.58 -0.11
C GLY A 97 9.45 -16.83 0.01
N GLN A 98 9.81 -16.41 1.20
CA GLN A 98 11.01 -15.63 1.46
C GLN A 98 12.26 -16.50 1.61
N PHE A 99 13.41 -15.94 1.23
CA PHE A 99 14.75 -16.46 1.49
C PHE A 99 15.74 -15.29 1.62
N THR A 100 16.94 -15.55 2.18
CA THR A 100 17.93 -14.49 2.38
C THR A 100 19.32 -14.91 1.86
N ILE A 101 20.12 -13.93 1.50
CA ILE A 101 21.48 -14.07 1.00
C ILE A 101 22.38 -13.21 1.87
N MET A 102 23.46 -13.81 2.41
CA MET A 102 24.44 -13.09 3.23
C MET A 102 25.85 -13.31 2.72
N PRO A 103 26.53 -12.25 2.24
CA PRO A 103 27.96 -12.30 1.96
C PRO A 103 28.77 -12.22 3.25
N GLU A 104 29.85 -13.02 3.32
CA GLU A 104 30.71 -13.13 4.50
C GLU A 104 32.18 -13.25 4.08
N THR A 105 33.08 -12.96 5.01
CA THR A 105 34.53 -13.23 4.89
C THR A 105 35.04 -13.85 6.17
N GLY A 106 36.15 -14.61 6.11
CA GLY A 106 36.80 -15.19 7.28
C GLY A 106 37.30 -16.60 7.04
N GLU A 107 37.74 -17.27 8.11
CA GLU A 107 38.30 -18.62 8.00
C GLU A 107 37.26 -19.70 7.68
N ALA A 108 36.02 -19.51 8.14
CA ALA A 108 34.90 -20.40 7.90
C ALA A 108 33.59 -19.60 7.80
N PRO A 109 32.60 -20.08 7.00
CA PRO A 109 31.30 -19.43 6.88
C PRO A 109 30.43 -19.68 8.11
N ILE A 110 29.47 -18.79 8.34
CA ILE A 110 28.53 -18.81 9.47
C ILE A 110 27.10 -18.90 8.94
N PHE A 111 26.38 -19.99 9.25
CA PHE A 111 24.99 -20.14 8.82
C PHE A 111 23.98 -19.58 9.84
N ASP A 112 24.30 -19.62 11.12
CA ASP A 112 23.43 -19.10 12.19
C ASP A 112 23.16 -17.62 12.02
N GLU A 113 21.87 -17.24 11.91
CA GLU A 113 21.46 -15.87 11.55
C GLU A 113 21.84 -14.79 12.58
N GLU A 114 21.97 -15.17 13.86
CA GLU A 114 22.40 -14.23 14.91
C GLU A 114 23.92 -13.99 14.83
N LYS A 115 24.69 -15.06 14.59
CA LYS A 115 26.15 -15.00 14.55
C LYS A 115 26.67 -14.38 13.27
N ARG A 116 25.96 -14.58 12.13
CA ARG A 116 26.34 -13.97 10.85
C ARG A 116 25.99 -12.49 10.74
N ALA A 117 25.14 -11.96 11.66
CA ALA A 117 24.68 -10.59 11.59
C ALA A 117 25.85 -9.60 11.69
N SER A 118 25.96 -8.71 10.71
CA SER A 118 27.02 -7.71 10.61
C SER A 118 26.54 -6.30 10.93
N TRP A 119 27.37 -5.54 11.62
CA TRP A 119 27.18 -4.11 11.82
C TRP A 119 27.10 -3.38 10.47
N PHE A 120 26.21 -2.41 10.37
CA PHE A 120 26.13 -1.47 9.26
C PHE A 120 25.78 -0.06 9.77
N SER A 121 25.83 0.91 8.88
CA SER A 121 25.53 2.31 9.24
C SER A 121 24.62 2.94 8.21
N HIS A 122 23.56 3.59 8.66
CA HIS A 122 22.66 4.36 7.81
C HIS A 122 23.36 5.52 7.08
N LYS A 123 24.51 6.01 7.58
CA LYS A 123 25.32 7.01 6.88
C LYS A 123 26.02 6.46 5.62
N ALA A 124 26.22 5.15 5.56
CA ALA A 124 26.80 4.44 4.42
C ALA A 124 25.76 3.63 3.63
N GLU A 125 24.55 3.55 4.12
CA GLU A 125 23.41 2.92 3.44
C GLU A 125 22.89 3.81 2.31
N VAL A 126 22.58 3.18 1.17
CA VAL A 126 21.82 3.82 0.09
C VAL A 126 20.57 2.98 -0.14
N ALA A 127 19.41 3.57 0.11
CA ALA A 127 18.13 2.91 0.02
C ALA A 127 17.21 3.69 -0.92
N THR A 128 17.17 3.28 -2.20
CA THR A 128 16.29 3.84 -3.23
C THR A 128 15.34 2.75 -3.75
N PRO A 129 14.26 3.08 -4.46
CA PRO A 129 13.36 2.06 -4.98
C PRO A 129 14.00 1.03 -5.90
N TYR A 130 15.01 1.42 -6.66
CA TYR A 130 15.65 0.63 -7.72
C TYR A 130 17.08 0.19 -7.39
N TYR A 131 17.59 0.54 -6.20
CA TYR A 131 18.98 0.26 -5.82
C TYR A 131 19.14 0.30 -4.31
N TYR A 132 19.79 -0.72 -3.76
CA TYR A 132 20.20 -0.75 -2.37
C TYR A 132 21.70 -1.00 -2.25
N ARG A 133 22.35 -0.40 -1.26
CA ARG A 133 23.75 -0.59 -0.94
C ARG A 133 23.98 -0.53 0.57
N ALA A 134 24.72 -1.50 1.10
CA ALA A 134 25.21 -1.50 2.48
C ALA A 134 26.68 -1.94 2.56
N TYR A 135 27.38 -1.45 3.55
CA TYR A 135 28.69 -1.91 3.96
C TYR A 135 28.54 -2.77 5.22
N LEU A 136 28.97 -4.03 5.12
CA LEU A 136 28.96 -5.01 6.18
C LEU A 136 30.29 -4.97 6.94
N ALA A 137 30.29 -4.28 8.09
CA ALA A 137 31.54 -3.88 8.78
C ALA A 137 32.32 -5.08 9.36
N ASP A 138 31.63 -6.13 9.82
CA ASP A 138 32.30 -7.31 10.36
C ASP A 138 33.03 -8.14 9.30
N TYR A 139 32.65 -7.95 8.04
CA TYR A 139 33.18 -8.73 6.90
C TYR A 139 33.99 -7.90 5.91
N ASP A 140 34.06 -6.58 6.08
CA ASP A 140 34.66 -5.63 5.13
C ASP A 140 34.11 -5.79 3.70
N VAL A 141 32.78 -5.99 3.58
CA VAL A 141 32.09 -6.27 2.32
C VAL A 141 31.11 -5.15 1.97
N VAL A 142 31.14 -4.71 0.70
CA VAL A 142 30.09 -3.86 0.14
C VAL A 142 29.13 -4.73 -0.67
N THR A 143 27.85 -4.68 -0.34
CA THR A 143 26.78 -5.38 -1.06
C THR A 143 25.85 -4.39 -1.72
N GLU A 144 25.58 -4.57 -3.00
CA GLU A 144 24.71 -3.75 -3.82
C GLU A 144 23.64 -4.65 -4.48
N LEU A 145 22.43 -4.14 -4.66
CA LEU A 145 21.31 -4.86 -5.28
C LEU A 145 20.52 -3.96 -6.23
N ALA A 146 20.23 -4.48 -7.42
CA ALA A 146 19.39 -3.84 -8.43
C ALA A 146 18.33 -4.85 -8.94
N PRO A 147 17.01 -4.59 -8.72
CA PRO A 147 15.94 -5.50 -9.04
C PRO A 147 15.34 -5.28 -10.43
N THR A 148 14.64 -6.33 -10.93
CA THR A 148 13.59 -6.26 -11.95
C THR A 148 12.26 -6.71 -11.34
N GLU A 149 11.23 -7.00 -12.13
CA GLU A 149 9.94 -7.47 -11.58
C GLU A 149 10.05 -8.82 -10.86
N ARG A 150 10.84 -9.78 -11.42
CA ARG A 150 10.96 -11.18 -10.92
C ARG A 150 12.39 -11.62 -10.69
N ALA A 151 13.36 -10.76 -11.03
CA ALA A 151 14.77 -11.05 -10.90
C ALA A 151 15.54 -9.91 -10.24
N ALA A 152 16.83 -10.11 -9.96
CA ALA A 152 17.73 -9.08 -9.45
C ALA A 152 19.20 -9.42 -9.82
N ILE A 153 20.04 -8.41 -9.80
CA ILE A 153 21.49 -8.59 -9.76
C ILE A 153 21.98 -8.08 -8.40
N MET A 154 22.76 -8.91 -7.71
CA MET A 154 23.54 -8.52 -6.54
C MET A 154 25.00 -8.40 -6.93
N ARG A 155 25.65 -7.30 -6.61
CA ARG A 155 27.08 -7.07 -6.78
C ARG A 155 27.74 -7.00 -5.42
N ILE A 156 28.70 -7.88 -5.16
CA ILE A 156 29.38 -8.02 -3.89
C ILE A 156 30.85 -7.66 -4.10
N THR A 157 31.33 -6.63 -3.40
CA THR A 157 32.74 -6.22 -3.44
C THR A 157 33.43 -6.75 -2.19
N PHE A 158 34.37 -7.67 -2.37
CA PHE A 158 35.09 -8.35 -1.31
C PHE A 158 36.48 -7.75 -1.03
N PRO A 159 37.02 -7.91 0.18
CA PRO A 159 38.43 -7.70 0.47
C PRO A 159 39.29 -8.88 -0.06
N GLU A 160 40.58 -8.83 0.17
CA GLU A 160 41.44 -10.01 0.01
C GLU A 160 41.17 -11.00 1.16
N SER A 161 40.47 -12.09 0.86
CA SER A 161 40.02 -13.05 1.89
C SER A 161 39.58 -14.39 1.29
N LYS A 162 39.30 -15.35 2.17
CA LYS A 162 38.30 -16.38 1.91
C LYS A 162 36.93 -15.75 2.06
N SER A 163 36.18 -15.73 0.99
CA SER A 163 34.92 -15.03 0.89
C SER A 163 33.79 -16.03 0.61
N TYR A 164 32.62 -15.82 1.19
CA TYR A 164 31.50 -16.74 1.10
C TYR A 164 30.21 -16.00 0.77
N VAL A 165 29.27 -16.73 0.18
CA VAL A 165 27.87 -16.32 0.06
C VAL A 165 27.03 -17.44 0.66
N VAL A 166 26.30 -17.09 1.71
CA VAL A 166 25.35 -17.97 2.41
C VAL A 166 23.97 -17.74 1.85
N VAL A 167 23.32 -18.79 1.39
CA VAL A 167 21.92 -18.82 0.96
C VAL A 167 21.11 -19.56 2.01
N ASP A 168 20.17 -18.88 2.62
CA ASP A 168 19.31 -19.40 3.68
C ASP A 168 17.88 -19.46 3.15
N ALA A 169 17.38 -20.69 2.91
CA ALA A 169 16.04 -20.92 2.34
C ALA A 169 14.94 -21.03 3.40
N PHE A 170 15.26 -20.72 4.66
CA PHE A 170 14.37 -20.67 5.82
C PHE A 170 13.74 -22.02 6.21
N ASP A 171 13.09 -22.02 7.36
CA ASP A 171 12.43 -23.19 7.93
C ASP A 171 11.05 -23.47 7.31
N LYS A 172 10.36 -24.49 7.80
CA LYS A 172 9.06 -25.07 7.37
C LYS A 172 9.11 -25.87 6.04
N GLY A 173 10.30 -26.27 5.65
CA GLY A 173 10.54 -27.08 4.44
C GLY A 173 11.21 -26.27 3.35
N SER A 174 12.43 -26.65 3.03
CA SER A 174 13.19 -26.00 1.97
C SER A 174 14.17 -26.96 1.31
N TYR A 175 14.62 -26.57 0.14
CA TYR A 175 15.57 -27.32 -0.69
C TYR A 175 16.61 -26.39 -1.27
N VAL A 176 17.87 -26.80 -1.24
CA VAL A 176 18.98 -26.12 -1.90
C VAL A 176 19.87 -27.14 -2.57
N LYS A 177 20.30 -26.86 -3.81
CA LYS A 177 21.29 -27.63 -4.57
C LYS A 177 22.32 -26.70 -5.17
N ILE A 178 23.59 -27.01 -4.94
CA ILE A 178 24.71 -26.29 -5.52
C ILE A 178 25.16 -27.07 -6.78
N MET A 179 25.39 -26.34 -7.87
CA MET A 179 25.83 -26.86 -9.16
C MET A 179 27.17 -26.19 -9.53
N PRO A 180 28.32 -26.73 -9.07
CA PRO A 180 29.59 -26.02 -9.17
C PRO A 180 30.05 -25.76 -10.60
N LYS A 181 29.80 -26.69 -11.51
CA LYS A 181 30.21 -26.58 -12.94
C LYS A 181 29.44 -25.45 -13.65
N GLU A 182 28.18 -25.29 -13.29
CA GLU A 182 27.27 -24.24 -13.83
C GLU A 182 27.41 -22.91 -13.09
N ARG A 183 28.14 -22.90 -11.96
CA ARG A 183 28.23 -21.77 -11.02
C ARG A 183 26.85 -21.32 -10.55
N MET A 184 26.02 -22.27 -10.18
CA MET A 184 24.62 -22.04 -9.85
C MET A 184 24.25 -22.62 -8.49
N ILE A 185 23.25 -21.97 -7.85
CA ILE A 185 22.47 -22.52 -6.75
C ILE A 185 21.01 -22.50 -7.20
N VAL A 186 20.32 -23.62 -7.02
CA VAL A 186 18.88 -23.73 -7.23
C VAL A 186 18.22 -24.22 -5.94
N GLY A 187 16.97 -23.87 -5.73
CA GLY A 187 16.26 -24.34 -4.57
C GLY A 187 14.80 -23.87 -4.52
N TYR A 188 14.16 -24.17 -3.42
CA TYR A 188 12.84 -23.63 -3.10
C TYR A 188 12.67 -23.44 -1.59
N THR A 189 11.75 -22.57 -1.24
CA THR A 189 11.22 -22.41 0.13
C THR A 189 9.72 -22.63 0.12
N THR A 190 9.21 -23.26 1.20
CA THR A 190 7.76 -23.35 1.47
C THR A 190 7.35 -22.43 2.64
N LYS A 191 8.28 -21.64 3.16
CA LYS A 191 8.00 -20.70 4.27
C LYS A 191 6.83 -19.81 3.92
N ASN A 192 5.83 -19.78 4.80
CA ASN A 192 4.64 -18.93 4.64
C ASN A 192 3.97 -18.68 5.99
N SER A 193 3.11 -17.68 6.01
CA SER A 193 2.28 -17.30 7.16
C SER A 193 0.79 -17.65 6.99
N GLY A 194 0.43 -18.39 5.94
CA GLY A 194 -0.94 -18.78 5.60
C GLY A 194 -1.39 -18.28 4.22
N GLY A 195 -2.63 -18.54 3.87
CA GLY A 195 -3.21 -18.15 2.58
C GLY A 195 -2.59 -18.87 1.38
N VAL A 196 -2.11 -20.10 1.55
CA VAL A 196 -1.46 -20.88 0.49
C VAL A 196 -1.99 -22.31 0.41
N PRO A 197 -2.07 -22.91 -0.79
CA PRO A 197 -2.30 -24.35 -0.99
C PRO A 197 -1.11 -25.19 -0.48
N GLN A 198 -1.35 -26.49 -0.29
CA GLN A 198 -0.33 -27.42 0.25
C GLN A 198 0.92 -27.57 -0.63
N ASN A 199 0.79 -27.39 -1.93
CA ASN A 199 1.89 -27.48 -2.90
C ASN A 199 2.66 -26.17 -3.11
N PHE A 200 2.40 -25.17 -2.28
CA PHE A 200 3.05 -23.86 -2.39
C PHE A 200 4.57 -23.97 -2.27
N LYS A 201 5.26 -23.37 -3.23
CA LYS A 201 6.71 -23.19 -3.25
C LYS A 201 7.07 -21.87 -3.92
N ASN A 202 8.12 -21.23 -3.43
CA ASN A 202 8.84 -20.22 -4.20
C ASN A 202 10.20 -20.83 -4.62
N TYR A 203 10.35 -21.11 -5.90
CA TYR A 203 11.58 -21.62 -6.50
C TYR A 203 12.51 -20.44 -6.77
N PHE A 204 13.80 -20.63 -6.52
CA PHE A 204 14.82 -19.63 -6.82
C PHE A 204 16.01 -20.26 -7.54
N VAL A 205 16.63 -19.44 -8.39
CA VAL A 205 17.84 -19.77 -9.12
C VAL A 205 18.82 -18.62 -9.00
N MET A 206 20.08 -18.93 -8.68
CA MET A 206 21.16 -17.96 -8.53
C MET A 206 22.32 -18.38 -9.42
N LYS A 207 22.83 -17.46 -10.24
CA LYS A 207 23.97 -17.71 -11.12
C LYS A 207 25.09 -16.72 -10.81
N PHE A 208 26.26 -17.25 -10.53
CA PHE A 208 27.47 -16.50 -10.19
C PHE A 208 28.37 -16.32 -11.43
N ASP A 209 29.07 -15.21 -11.48
CA ASP A 209 30.06 -14.94 -12.55
C ASP A 209 31.44 -15.49 -12.25
N LYS A 210 31.66 -16.11 -11.07
CA LYS A 210 32.94 -16.64 -10.60
C LYS A 210 32.82 -18.12 -10.20
N ASP A 211 33.91 -18.90 -10.44
CA ASP A 211 34.00 -20.29 -10.02
C ASP A 211 34.09 -20.44 -8.51
N PHE A 212 33.49 -21.50 -7.97
CA PHE A 212 33.51 -21.80 -6.56
C PHE A 212 34.79 -22.48 -6.13
N THR A 213 35.42 -22.01 -5.07
CA THR A 213 36.55 -22.67 -4.38
C THR A 213 36.11 -23.42 -3.13
N TYR A 214 34.87 -23.25 -2.70
CA TYR A 214 34.26 -23.92 -1.56
C TYR A 214 32.76 -24.11 -1.83
N THR A 215 32.25 -25.28 -1.43
CA THR A 215 30.82 -25.59 -1.45
C THR A 215 30.44 -26.39 -0.22
N ALA A 216 29.27 -26.09 0.34
CA ALA A 216 28.67 -26.87 1.43
C ALA A 216 27.15 -26.77 1.38
N ALA A 217 26.46 -27.89 1.55
CA ALA A 217 25.05 -27.89 1.86
C ALA A 217 24.82 -27.73 3.38
N VAL A 218 23.70 -27.14 3.76
CA VAL A 218 23.34 -27.00 5.17
C VAL A 218 22.01 -27.70 5.42
N THR A 219 22.02 -28.60 6.40
CA THR A 219 20.85 -29.36 6.84
C THR A 219 20.56 -29.02 8.32
N ASP A 220 19.45 -28.31 8.56
CA ASP A 220 19.01 -27.93 9.92
C ASP A 220 20.16 -27.32 10.75
N GLY A 221 20.86 -26.34 10.15
CA GLY A 221 21.96 -25.59 10.77
C GLY A 221 23.33 -26.29 10.73
N ARG A 222 23.43 -27.54 10.22
CA ARG A 222 24.68 -28.27 10.11
C ARG A 222 25.31 -28.09 8.73
N ILE A 223 26.47 -27.46 8.69
CA ILE A 223 27.27 -27.28 7.46
C ILE A 223 27.96 -28.57 7.11
N ASN A 224 27.78 -29.09 5.88
CA ASN A 224 28.42 -30.28 5.37
C ASN A 224 29.10 -30.02 4.01
N THR A 225 30.43 -30.07 3.99
CA THR A 225 31.23 -29.83 2.79
C THR A 225 31.28 -31.04 1.85
N ALA A 226 30.85 -32.23 2.29
CA ALA A 226 30.73 -33.41 1.44
C ALA A 226 29.47 -33.42 0.59
N ASP A 227 28.46 -32.59 0.97
CA ASP A 227 27.19 -32.53 0.27
C ASP A 227 27.05 -31.21 -0.52
N ILE A 228 26.39 -31.32 -1.67
CA ILE A 228 26.02 -30.19 -2.54
C ILE A 228 24.52 -29.95 -2.60
N LYS A 229 23.73 -30.69 -1.83
CA LYS A 229 22.27 -30.53 -1.74
C LYS A 229 21.77 -30.82 -0.33
N ALA A 230 20.71 -30.13 0.07
CA ALA A 230 19.94 -30.39 1.26
C ALA A 230 18.45 -30.23 0.95
N GLU A 231 17.62 -31.13 1.51
CA GLU A 231 16.17 -31.02 1.51
C GLU A 231 15.69 -31.45 2.90
N CYS A 232 15.24 -30.49 3.68
CA CYS A 232 14.94 -30.68 5.10
C CYS A 232 14.04 -29.58 5.62
N ASN A 233 13.81 -29.52 6.94
CA ASN A 233 13.01 -28.43 7.50
C ASN A 233 13.65 -27.07 7.27
N HIS A 234 14.98 -26.94 7.37
CA HIS A 234 15.71 -25.69 7.17
C HIS A 234 16.98 -25.96 6.35
N ALA A 235 16.86 -25.86 5.03
CA ALA A 235 17.97 -26.05 4.09
C ALA A 235 18.70 -24.74 3.82
N GLY A 236 19.99 -24.85 3.56
CA GLY A 236 20.84 -23.76 3.09
C GLY A 236 21.93 -24.24 2.16
N GLY A 237 22.59 -23.31 1.51
CA GLY A 237 23.75 -23.56 0.65
C GLY A 237 24.81 -22.48 0.84
N ILE A 238 26.07 -22.90 0.82
CA ILE A 238 27.20 -22.00 0.97
C ILE A 238 28.16 -22.23 -0.17
N VAL A 239 28.51 -21.14 -0.86
CA VAL A 239 29.56 -21.14 -1.87
C VAL A 239 30.65 -20.16 -1.47
N GLY A 240 31.88 -20.48 -1.79
CA GLY A 240 33.03 -19.63 -1.43
C GLY A 240 33.97 -19.36 -2.56
N PHE A 241 34.77 -18.32 -2.38
CA PHE A 241 35.73 -17.79 -3.33
C PHE A 241 37.04 -17.45 -2.63
N LYS A 242 38.12 -17.44 -3.36
CA LYS A 242 39.32 -16.74 -2.97
C LYS A 242 39.34 -15.40 -3.72
N THR A 243 39.26 -14.31 -2.99
CA THR A 243 39.13 -12.98 -3.58
C THR A 243 40.35 -12.13 -3.32
N SER A 244 40.64 -11.22 -4.25
CA SER A 244 41.58 -10.11 -4.12
C SER A 244 40.88 -8.89 -3.59
N ARG A 245 41.62 -7.92 -3.09
CA ARG A 245 41.05 -6.68 -2.57
C ARG A 245 40.27 -5.90 -3.65
N GLY A 246 39.01 -5.60 -3.37
CA GLY A 246 38.10 -4.87 -4.27
C GLY A 246 37.54 -5.74 -5.40
N GLU A 247 37.73 -7.05 -5.35
CA GLU A 247 37.18 -7.96 -6.35
C GLU A 247 35.66 -8.05 -6.23
N GLN A 248 34.98 -7.95 -7.37
CA GLN A 248 33.51 -8.04 -7.45
C GLN A 248 33.07 -9.42 -7.88
N VAL A 249 32.07 -9.94 -7.19
CA VAL A 249 31.33 -11.14 -7.58
C VAL A 249 29.88 -10.73 -7.83
N ASN A 250 29.36 -10.99 -9.03
CA ASN A 250 27.99 -10.70 -9.38
C ASN A 250 27.15 -11.98 -9.30
N VAL A 251 25.97 -11.84 -8.69
CA VAL A 251 24.98 -12.91 -8.56
C VAL A 251 23.70 -12.46 -9.27
N ARG A 252 23.31 -13.17 -10.30
CA ARG A 252 22.01 -13.02 -10.96
C ARG A 252 21.02 -13.94 -10.27
N ILE A 253 19.87 -13.42 -9.87
CA ILE A 253 18.89 -14.11 -9.07
C ILE A 253 17.54 -13.99 -9.74
N ALA A 254 16.80 -15.09 -9.85
CA ALA A 254 15.39 -15.07 -10.26
C ALA A 254 14.59 -16.06 -9.44
N SER A 255 13.29 -15.82 -9.30
CA SER A 255 12.40 -16.74 -8.60
C SER A 255 11.07 -16.91 -9.34
N SER A 256 10.32 -17.96 -8.96
CA SER A 256 9.03 -18.32 -9.53
C SER A 256 8.18 -19.08 -8.52
N PHE A 257 6.89 -18.82 -8.51
CA PHE A 257 5.92 -19.64 -7.77
C PHE A 257 5.45 -20.88 -8.56
N ILE A 258 5.89 -21.01 -9.83
CA ILE A 258 5.44 -22.05 -10.74
C ILE A 258 6.40 -23.25 -10.72
N SER A 259 7.68 -23.03 -11.06
CA SER A 259 8.71 -24.07 -11.12
C SER A 259 10.13 -23.52 -11.20
N GLU A 260 11.13 -24.41 -11.07
CA GLU A 260 12.55 -24.07 -11.28
C GLU A 260 12.79 -23.61 -12.73
N GLU A 261 12.19 -24.29 -13.72
CA GLU A 261 12.31 -23.92 -15.14
C GLU A 261 11.73 -22.54 -15.41
N GLN A 262 10.62 -22.19 -14.75
CA GLN A 262 10.04 -20.86 -14.87
C GLN A 262 10.92 -19.80 -14.18
N ALA A 263 11.56 -20.12 -13.06
CA ALA A 263 12.55 -19.22 -12.44
C ALA A 263 13.74 -18.95 -13.39
N ILE A 264 14.19 -19.98 -14.14
CA ILE A 264 15.22 -19.82 -15.19
C ILE A 264 14.69 -18.94 -16.33
N GLU A 265 13.42 -19.10 -16.72
CA GLU A 265 12.79 -18.23 -17.73
C GLU A 265 12.77 -16.77 -17.30
N ASN A 266 12.50 -16.51 -16.01
CA ASN A 266 12.47 -15.16 -15.43
C ASN A 266 13.84 -14.47 -15.43
N PHE A 267 14.97 -15.18 -15.58
CA PHE A 267 16.27 -14.56 -15.84
C PHE A 267 16.30 -13.71 -17.11
N LYS A 268 15.44 -13.96 -18.08
CA LYS A 268 15.38 -13.19 -19.32
C LYS A 268 15.07 -11.71 -19.08
N GLU A 269 14.49 -11.35 -17.92
CA GLU A 269 14.30 -9.94 -17.51
C GLU A 269 15.63 -9.20 -17.35
N LEU A 270 16.70 -9.92 -16.99
CA LEU A 270 18.03 -9.34 -16.84
C LEU A 270 18.78 -9.25 -18.19
N GLY A 271 18.42 -10.09 -19.17
CA GLY A 271 19.11 -10.17 -20.46
C GLY A 271 20.62 -10.33 -20.31
N SER A 272 21.40 -9.60 -21.10
CA SER A 272 22.85 -9.49 -20.98
C SER A 272 23.31 -8.28 -20.18
N ASP A 273 22.38 -7.51 -19.58
CA ASP A 273 22.67 -6.25 -18.91
C ASP A 273 23.65 -6.43 -17.75
N SER A 274 24.57 -5.52 -17.61
CA SER A 274 25.43 -5.36 -16.43
C SER A 274 24.61 -4.87 -15.23
N PHE A 275 25.20 -4.92 -14.04
CA PHE A 275 24.60 -4.36 -12.83
C PHE A 275 24.15 -2.91 -13.01
N ASP A 276 25.03 -2.09 -13.59
CA ASP A 276 24.76 -0.64 -13.73
C ASP A 276 23.67 -0.37 -14.79
N GLU A 277 23.56 -1.20 -15.83
CA GLU A 277 22.46 -1.11 -16.81
C GLU A 277 21.12 -1.50 -16.20
N VAL A 278 21.03 -2.57 -15.39
CA VAL A 278 19.81 -2.94 -14.66
C VAL A 278 19.40 -1.83 -13.70
N LYS A 279 20.36 -1.28 -12.94
CA LYS A 279 20.15 -0.13 -12.05
C LYS A 279 19.60 1.09 -12.80
N ALA A 280 20.21 1.45 -13.94
CA ALA A 280 19.77 2.59 -14.76
C ALA A 280 18.36 2.39 -15.32
N ARG A 281 18.05 1.16 -15.78
CA ARG A 281 16.71 0.81 -16.26
C ARG A 281 15.67 0.90 -15.14
N GLY A 282 15.99 0.43 -13.94
CA GLY A 282 15.13 0.54 -12.77
C GLY A 282 14.84 2.01 -12.40
N ARG A 283 15.89 2.87 -12.40
CA ARG A 283 15.73 4.30 -12.18
C ARG A 283 14.78 4.93 -13.20
N LYS A 284 14.94 4.61 -14.48
CA LYS A 284 14.08 5.12 -15.54
C LYS A 284 12.62 4.69 -15.34
N THR A 285 12.38 3.41 -15.05
CA THR A 285 11.03 2.87 -14.81
C THR A 285 10.34 3.61 -13.67
N TRP A 286 11.04 3.87 -12.57
CA TRP A 286 10.49 4.63 -11.44
C TRP A 286 10.19 6.09 -11.81
N ASN A 287 11.07 6.76 -12.57
CA ASN A 287 10.80 8.12 -13.03
C ASN A 287 9.61 8.18 -13.98
N ASP A 288 9.43 7.20 -14.87
CA ASP A 288 8.28 7.13 -15.78
C ASP A 288 6.93 6.99 -14.99
N VAL A 289 6.95 6.30 -13.85
CA VAL A 289 5.77 6.14 -13.00
C VAL A 289 5.53 7.35 -12.09
N LEU A 290 6.56 7.79 -11.36
CA LEU A 290 6.45 8.91 -10.41
C LEU A 290 6.27 10.25 -11.12
N GLY A 291 6.89 10.43 -12.28
CA GLY A 291 6.81 11.65 -13.09
C GLY A 291 5.44 11.93 -13.71
N ARG A 292 4.47 11.01 -13.53
CA ARG A 292 3.07 11.29 -13.89
C ARG A 292 2.44 12.37 -13.02
N ILE A 293 3.00 12.63 -11.83
CA ILE A 293 2.61 13.75 -10.99
C ILE A 293 3.87 14.60 -10.75
N GLU A 294 3.94 15.73 -11.44
CA GLU A 294 5.00 16.72 -11.24
C GLU A 294 4.58 17.70 -10.16
N VAL A 295 5.49 17.98 -9.23
CA VAL A 295 5.29 18.90 -8.12
C VAL A 295 6.40 19.93 -8.10
N LYS A 296 6.05 21.22 -7.95
CA LYS A 296 6.99 22.30 -7.75
C LYS A 296 6.91 22.78 -6.31
N SER A 297 8.04 22.74 -5.63
CA SER A 297 8.23 23.28 -4.29
C SER A 297 9.69 23.61 -4.07
N ASP A 298 9.96 24.65 -3.29
CA ASP A 298 11.31 24.97 -2.80
C ASP A 298 11.66 24.20 -1.52
N ASP A 299 10.67 23.56 -0.89
CA ASP A 299 10.84 22.70 0.28
C ASP A 299 11.13 21.26 -0.14
N ILE A 300 12.38 20.84 0.08
CA ILE A 300 12.87 19.50 -0.28
C ILE A 300 12.20 18.41 0.59
N ASP A 301 11.88 18.68 1.84
CA ASP A 301 11.28 17.68 2.74
C ASP A 301 9.81 17.46 2.39
N HIS A 302 9.10 18.47 1.94
CA HIS A 302 7.78 18.32 1.36
C HIS A 302 7.79 17.49 0.07
N LEU A 303 8.77 17.72 -0.83
CA LEU A 303 8.94 16.89 -2.03
C LEU A 303 9.28 15.43 -1.68
N ARG A 304 10.18 15.21 -0.72
CA ARG A 304 10.51 13.86 -0.23
C ARG A 304 9.31 13.14 0.36
N THR A 305 8.54 13.83 1.18
CA THR A 305 7.30 13.27 1.76
C THR A 305 6.32 12.89 0.66
N PHE A 306 6.06 13.79 -0.29
CA PHE A 306 5.15 13.55 -1.40
C PHE A 306 5.58 12.36 -2.27
N TYR A 307 6.82 12.36 -2.77
CA TYR A 307 7.28 11.29 -3.66
C TYR A 307 7.49 9.96 -2.94
N SER A 308 7.78 9.97 -1.64
CA SER A 308 7.81 8.75 -0.82
C SER A 308 6.41 8.16 -0.64
N CYS A 309 5.39 8.99 -0.44
CA CYS A 309 3.99 8.55 -0.43
C CYS A 309 3.55 8.05 -1.81
N LEU A 310 3.89 8.75 -2.90
CA LEU A 310 3.56 8.29 -4.24
C LEU A 310 4.24 6.95 -4.58
N TYR A 311 5.51 6.78 -4.20
CA TYR A 311 6.22 5.50 -4.30
C TYR A 311 5.47 4.37 -3.58
N ARG A 312 5.04 4.57 -2.33
CA ARG A 312 4.28 3.58 -1.56
C ARG A 312 2.92 3.27 -2.21
N SER A 313 2.27 4.24 -2.83
CA SER A 313 0.97 4.08 -3.50
C SER A 313 1.04 3.22 -4.77
N VAL A 314 2.23 2.88 -5.28
CA VAL A 314 2.41 2.07 -6.49
C VAL A 314 3.22 0.79 -6.25
N LEU A 315 3.33 0.36 -4.99
CA LEU A 315 3.92 -0.92 -4.62
C LEU A 315 2.90 -2.07 -4.67
N PHE A 316 1.69 -1.83 -4.17
CA PHE A 316 0.63 -2.81 -4.00
C PHE A 316 -0.64 -2.43 -4.81
N PRO A 317 -1.48 -3.40 -5.16
CA PRO A 317 -1.32 -4.85 -5.08
C PRO A 317 -0.10 -5.34 -5.85
N ARG A 318 0.61 -6.35 -5.31
CA ARG A 318 1.77 -6.97 -5.93
C ARG A 318 1.35 -7.86 -7.10
N SER A 319 2.09 -7.84 -8.20
CA SER A 319 1.96 -8.81 -9.28
C SER A 319 2.21 -10.23 -8.75
N PHE A 320 1.34 -11.17 -9.13
CA PHE A 320 1.47 -12.59 -8.78
C PHE A 320 1.28 -13.45 -10.04
N TYR A 321 1.83 -12.98 -11.15
CA TYR A 321 1.81 -13.65 -12.45
C TYR A 321 3.19 -13.60 -13.10
N GLU A 322 3.41 -14.50 -14.04
CA GLU A 322 4.68 -14.68 -14.73
C GLU A 322 4.44 -14.75 -16.25
N LYS A 323 5.53 -14.72 -17.03
CA LYS A 323 5.50 -14.98 -18.47
C LYS A 323 6.19 -16.30 -18.73
N ASN A 324 5.47 -17.26 -19.34
CA ASN A 324 6.07 -18.54 -19.73
C ASN A 324 6.99 -18.40 -20.94
N ALA A 325 7.66 -19.48 -21.34
CA ALA A 325 8.59 -19.50 -22.47
C ALA A 325 7.96 -19.11 -23.83
N LYS A 326 6.63 -19.16 -23.94
CA LYS A 326 5.88 -18.69 -25.12
C LYS A 326 5.49 -17.22 -25.03
N GLY A 327 5.80 -16.54 -23.93
CA GLY A 327 5.40 -15.15 -23.67
C GLY A 327 3.95 -14.99 -23.18
N GLU A 328 3.26 -16.09 -22.86
CA GLU A 328 1.89 -16.07 -22.34
C GLU A 328 1.90 -15.70 -20.84
N ILE A 329 0.90 -14.93 -20.42
CA ILE A 329 0.69 -14.59 -19.02
C ILE A 329 0.07 -15.79 -18.31
N VAL A 330 0.75 -16.27 -17.28
CA VAL A 330 0.34 -17.41 -16.44
C VAL A 330 0.58 -17.09 -14.98
N HIS A 331 -0.08 -17.79 -14.08
CA HIS A 331 0.15 -17.67 -12.65
C HIS A 331 -0.02 -19.01 -11.92
N TYR A 332 0.68 -19.14 -10.81
CA TYR A 332 0.33 -20.13 -9.79
C TYR A 332 -0.88 -19.60 -9.01
N SER A 333 -1.97 -20.36 -8.98
CA SER A 333 -3.15 -19.97 -8.23
C SER A 333 -2.92 -20.07 -6.71
N PRO A 334 -2.97 -18.96 -5.97
CA PRO A 334 -2.84 -19.02 -4.51
C PRO A 334 -4.11 -19.57 -3.84
N TYR A 335 -5.13 -19.90 -4.62
CA TYR A 335 -6.43 -20.40 -4.13
C TYR A 335 -6.57 -21.92 -4.26
N ASN A 336 -6.12 -22.50 -5.40
CA ASN A 336 -6.29 -23.94 -5.67
C ASN A 336 -4.98 -24.67 -5.97
N GLY A 337 -3.85 -23.95 -6.13
CA GLY A 337 -2.52 -24.53 -6.36
C GLY A 337 -2.24 -25.00 -7.80
N GLU A 338 -3.10 -24.66 -8.76
CA GLU A 338 -2.93 -24.94 -10.17
C GLU A 338 -2.13 -23.83 -10.87
N VAL A 339 -1.50 -24.13 -12.01
CA VAL A 339 -0.90 -23.14 -12.89
C VAL A 339 -1.92 -22.82 -13.99
N LEU A 340 -2.36 -21.58 -14.03
CA LEU A 340 -3.50 -21.13 -14.83
C LEU A 340 -3.13 -19.89 -15.68
N PRO A 341 -3.83 -19.65 -16.80
CA PRO A 341 -3.58 -18.49 -17.64
C PRO A 341 -4.15 -17.20 -17.03
N GLY A 342 -3.54 -16.08 -17.35
CA GLY A 342 -4.03 -14.73 -17.04
C GLY A 342 -3.35 -14.08 -15.84
N TYR A 343 -3.79 -12.86 -15.56
CA TYR A 343 -3.25 -12.04 -14.46
C TYR A 343 -3.70 -12.54 -13.09
N MET A 344 -2.84 -12.36 -12.11
CA MET A 344 -3.13 -12.49 -10.68
C MET A 344 -2.38 -11.39 -9.93
N PHE A 345 -3.02 -10.84 -8.89
CA PHE A 345 -2.45 -9.85 -7.98
C PHE A 345 -2.77 -10.22 -6.55
N THR A 346 -1.94 -9.76 -5.62
CA THR A 346 -2.06 -10.10 -4.21
C THR A 346 -1.49 -9.01 -3.29
N ASP A 347 -1.44 -9.28 -2.00
CA ASP A 347 -0.89 -8.42 -0.95
C ASP A 347 -1.64 -7.09 -0.82
N THR A 348 -2.92 -7.19 -0.58
CA THR A 348 -3.78 -6.05 -0.30
C THR A 348 -4.99 -6.43 0.53
N GLY A 349 -5.43 -5.53 1.41
CA GLY A 349 -6.70 -5.54 2.10
C GLY A 349 -7.65 -4.51 1.50
N PHE A 350 -8.84 -4.93 1.08
CA PHE A 350 -9.76 -3.99 0.44
C PHE A 350 -10.47 -3.07 1.42
N TRP A 351 -10.64 -3.50 2.70
CA TRP A 351 -11.14 -2.61 3.76
C TRP A 351 -10.30 -1.35 3.91
N ASP A 352 -8.97 -1.49 3.74
CA ASP A 352 -8.04 -0.36 3.76
C ASP A 352 -8.09 0.41 2.44
N THR A 353 -7.87 -0.27 1.32
CA THR A 353 -7.42 0.32 0.05
C THR A 353 -8.55 0.79 -0.87
N PHE A 354 -9.82 0.41 -0.60
CA PHE A 354 -10.95 0.91 -1.42
C PHE A 354 -11.13 2.42 -1.30
N ARG A 355 -10.70 3.02 -0.17
CA ARG A 355 -11.03 4.39 0.20
C ARG A 355 -10.36 5.41 -0.71
N CYS A 356 -9.08 5.26 -1.02
CA CYS A 356 -8.42 6.16 -1.98
C CYS A 356 -7.28 5.52 -2.79
N LEU A 357 -6.66 4.41 -2.38
CA LEU A 357 -5.62 3.80 -3.20
C LEU A 357 -6.16 3.38 -4.58
N PHE A 358 -7.21 2.55 -4.64
CA PHE A 358 -7.80 2.14 -5.91
C PHE A 358 -8.40 3.30 -6.71
N PRO A 359 -9.08 4.29 -6.10
CA PRO A 359 -9.41 5.53 -6.79
C PRO A 359 -8.22 6.28 -7.39
N LEU A 360 -7.05 6.30 -6.72
CA LEU A 360 -5.83 6.88 -7.29
C LEU A 360 -5.36 6.09 -8.52
N LEU A 361 -5.39 4.76 -8.46
CA LEU A 361 -5.07 3.90 -9.60
C LEU A 361 -6.04 4.14 -10.77
N ASN A 362 -7.34 4.32 -10.49
CA ASN A 362 -8.35 4.65 -11.51
C ASN A 362 -8.08 5.98 -12.23
N VAL A 363 -7.47 6.95 -11.56
CA VAL A 363 -7.13 8.26 -12.15
C VAL A 363 -5.80 8.21 -12.88
N MET A 364 -4.74 7.73 -12.19
CA MET A 364 -3.37 7.89 -12.64
C MET A 364 -2.82 6.67 -13.40
N TYR A 365 -3.31 5.45 -13.08
CA TYR A 365 -2.79 4.18 -13.61
C TYR A 365 -3.91 3.22 -14.04
N PRO A 366 -4.92 3.67 -14.80
CA PRO A 366 -6.10 2.86 -15.14
C PRO A 366 -5.75 1.57 -15.87
N SER A 367 -4.74 1.57 -16.75
CA SER A 367 -4.30 0.36 -17.47
C SER A 367 -3.76 -0.73 -16.55
N MET A 368 -3.13 -0.34 -15.43
CA MET A 368 -2.68 -1.29 -14.41
C MET A 368 -3.87 -1.83 -13.63
N ASN A 369 -4.83 -0.98 -13.25
CA ASN A 369 -6.02 -1.45 -12.54
C ASN A 369 -6.90 -2.37 -13.39
N GLU A 370 -6.97 -2.19 -14.70
CA GLU A 370 -7.67 -3.17 -15.59
C GLU A 370 -7.07 -4.57 -15.49
N LYS A 371 -5.74 -4.70 -15.40
CA LYS A 371 -5.07 -5.99 -15.15
C LYS A 371 -5.42 -6.55 -13.76
N MET A 372 -5.50 -5.68 -12.74
CA MET A 372 -5.92 -6.08 -11.39
C MET A 372 -7.36 -6.58 -11.38
N GLN A 373 -8.28 -5.92 -12.09
CA GLN A 373 -9.67 -6.38 -12.25
C GLN A 373 -9.74 -7.73 -12.97
N ALA A 374 -8.91 -7.96 -14.00
CA ALA A 374 -8.78 -9.26 -14.63
C ALA A 374 -8.25 -10.34 -13.67
N GLY A 375 -7.35 -9.97 -12.77
CA GLY A 375 -6.88 -10.83 -11.67
C GLY A 375 -8.00 -11.20 -10.69
N LEU A 376 -8.91 -10.27 -10.37
CA LEU A 376 -10.08 -10.54 -9.53
C LEU A 376 -11.07 -11.50 -10.22
N VAL A 377 -11.23 -11.41 -11.54
CA VAL A 377 -12.01 -12.40 -12.32
C VAL A 377 -11.45 -13.80 -12.11
N ASN A 378 -10.11 -13.96 -12.21
CA ASN A 378 -9.44 -15.23 -12.01
C ASN A 378 -9.58 -15.71 -10.56
N ALA A 379 -9.35 -14.84 -9.58
CA ALA A 379 -9.51 -15.18 -8.15
C ALA A 379 -10.91 -15.74 -7.85
N TYR A 380 -11.96 -15.13 -8.40
CA TYR A 380 -13.33 -15.65 -8.25
C TYR A 380 -13.55 -17.00 -8.93
N LYS A 381 -13.06 -17.17 -10.17
CA LYS A 381 -13.16 -18.44 -10.89
C LYS A 381 -12.45 -19.60 -10.18
N GLU A 382 -11.36 -19.30 -9.49
CA GLU A 382 -10.48 -20.28 -8.85
C GLU A 382 -10.88 -20.62 -7.42
N SER A 383 -11.51 -19.70 -6.69
CA SER A 383 -11.89 -19.89 -5.29
C SER A 383 -13.40 -19.87 -5.02
N GLY A 384 -14.21 -19.38 -5.97
CA GLY A 384 -15.63 -19.13 -5.78
C GLY A 384 -15.98 -17.84 -5.04
N PHE A 385 -14.96 -17.08 -4.58
CA PHE A 385 -15.12 -15.81 -3.87
C PHE A 385 -14.11 -14.77 -4.37
N LEU A 386 -14.47 -13.47 -4.28
CA LEU A 386 -13.47 -12.41 -4.32
C LEU A 386 -12.73 -12.36 -2.98
N PRO A 387 -11.42 -12.12 -2.97
CA PRO A 387 -10.70 -11.86 -1.72
C PRO A 387 -11.18 -10.54 -1.10
N GLU A 388 -11.23 -10.49 0.23
CA GLU A 388 -11.35 -9.23 0.97
C GLU A 388 -10.00 -8.80 1.54
N TRP A 389 -9.17 -9.77 1.89
CA TRP A 389 -7.75 -9.66 2.13
C TRP A 389 -7.01 -10.80 1.44
N ALA A 390 -6.00 -10.49 0.63
CA ALA A 390 -5.18 -11.47 -0.08
C ALA A 390 -3.71 -11.37 0.32
N SER A 391 -3.08 -12.52 0.67
CA SER A 391 -1.63 -12.62 0.88
C SER A 391 -1.16 -14.10 1.03
N PRO A 392 -0.77 -14.80 -0.04
CA PRO A 392 -1.16 -14.50 -1.43
C PRO A 392 -2.61 -14.86 -1.76
N GLY A 393 -3.22 -15.86 -1.11
CA GLY A 393 -4.64 -16.19 -1.19
C GLY A 393 -5.45 -15.55 -0.07
N HIS A 394 -6.64 -16.07 0.19
CA HIS A 394 -7.54 -15.53 1.21
C HIS A 394 -6.90 -15.48 2.60
N ARG A 395 -7.01 -14.34 3.28
CA ARG A 395 -6.59 -14.14 4.67
C ARG A 395 -7.80 -13.76 5.52
N GLY A 396 -7.81 -14.29 6.75
CA GLY A 396 -8.90 -14.10 7.70
C GLY A 396 -8.70 -12.85 8.56
N CYS A 397 -8.84 -11.66 7.97
CA CYS A 397 -8.77 -10.40 8.72
C CYS A 397 -9.71 -9.34 8.16
N MET A 398 -9.98 -8.31 8.95
CA MET A 398 -10.83 -7.17 8.69
C MET A 398 -12.31 -7.51 8.47
N VAL A 399 -13.08 -6.50 8.17
CA VAL A 399 -14.54 -6.57 7.98
C VAL A 399 -14.91 -5.96 6.63
N GLY A 400 -16.17 -6.08 6.26
CA GLY A 400 -16.68 -5.53 5.01
C GLY A 400 -16.64 -6.53 3.87
N ASN A 401 -17.19 -6.11 2.75
CA ASN A 401 -17.21 -6.84 1.49
C ASN A 401 -16.77 -5.85 0.40
N ASN A 402 -15.67 -5.14 0.72
CA ASN A 402 -15.22 -3.95 0.00
C ASN A 402 -14.65 -4.26 -1.39
N SER A 403 -14.45 -5.55 -1.73
CA SER A 403 -14.28 -5.99 -3.11
C SER A 403 -15.38 -5.44 -4.04
N ALA A 404 -16.61 -5.27 -3.52
CA ALA A 404 -17.70 -4.64 -4.25
C ALA A 404 -17.41 -3.19 -4.64
N SER A 405 -16.78 -2.40 -3.74
CA SER A 405 -16.34 -1.04 -4.04
C SER A 405 -15.24 -1.01 -5.11
N ILE A 406 -14.22 -1.88 -4.96
CA ILE A 406 -13.10 -1.99 -5.91
C ILE A 406 -13.59 -2.26 -7.32
N VAL A 407 -14.50 -3.22 -7.47
CA VAL A 407 -15.08 -3.63 -8.77
C VAL A 407 -15.98 -2.53 -9.34
N ALA A 408 -16.88 -1.99 -8.51
CA ALA A 408 -17.84 -0.97 -8.93
C ALA A 408 -17.14 0.32 -9.38
N ASP A 409 -16.20 0.83 -8.57
CA ASP A 409 -15.49 2.08 -8.88
C ASP A 409 -14.69 1.95 -10.19
N ALA A 410 -13.95 0.86 -10.38
CA ALA A 410 -13.21 0.61 -11.62
C ALA A 410 -14.14 0.65 -12.85
N TYR A 411 -15.25 -0.08 -12.81
CA TYR A 411 -16.19 -0.12 -13.94
C TYR A 411 -16.88 1.21 -14.20
N LEU A 412 -17.33 1.90 -13.15
CA LEU A 412 -17.97 3.21 -13.22
C LEU A 412 -16.98 4.30 -13.66
N CYS A 413 -15.71 4.12 -13.40
CA CYS A 413 -14.62 4.93 -13.93
C CYS A 413 -14.31 4.68 -15.41
N GLY A 414 -14.96 3.71 -16.05
CA GLY A 414 -14.83 3.42 -17.49
C GLY A 414 -13.78 2.35 -17.82
N LEU A 415 -13.21 1.67 -16.83
CA LEU A 415 -12.30 0.54 -17.03
C LEU A 415 -13.13 -0.70 -17.43
N LYS A 416 -12.89 -1.28 -18.61
CA LYS A 416 -13.79 -2.31 -19.17
C LYS A 416 -13.06 -3.47 -19.86
N ASN A 417 -11.73 -3.50 -19.89
CA ASN A 417 -10.96 -4.55 -20.56
C ASN A 417 -10.85 -5.85 -19.72
N TYR A 418 -11.94 -6.28 -19.10
CA TYR A 418 -12.04 -7.48 -18.30
C TYR A 418 -13.49 -8.00 -18.28
N ASP A 419 -13.70 -9.24 -17.76
CA ASP A 419 -15.00 -9.88 -17.67
C ASP A 419 -15.85 -9.32 -16.52
N ALA A 420 -16.51 -8.19 -16.76
CA ALA A 420 -17.34 -7.51 -15.78
C ALA A 420 -18.58 -8.33 -15.38
N GLU A 421 -19.10 -9.22 -16.25
CA GLU A 421 -20.24 -10.09 -15.94
C GLU A 421 -19.86 -11.14 -14.89
N THR A 422 -18.64 -11.68 -14.95
CA THR A 422 -18.15 -12.57 -13.91
C THR A 422 -17.98 -11.81 -12.59
N LEU A 423 -17.48 -10.57 -12.60
CA LEU A 423 -17.36 -9.75 -11.39
C LEU A 423 -18.74 -9.37 -10.82
N TRP A 424 -19.74 -9.13 -11.66
CA TRP A 424 -21.12 -8.95 -11.20
C TRP A 424 -21.62 -10.17 -10.41
N LYS A 425 -21.46 -11.38 -10.95
CA LYS A 425 -21.82 -12.62 -10.25
C LYS A 425 -21.07 -12.76 -8.91
N ALA A 426 -19.79 -12.39 -8.91
CA ALA A 426 -18.92 -12.48 -7.74
C ALA A 426 -19.37 -11.57 -6.59
N VAL A 427 -19.65 -10.29 -6.86
CA VAL A 427 -20.08 -9.34 -5.81
C VAL A 427 -21.48 -9.67 -5.30
N VAL A 428 -22.39 -10.14 -6.16
CA VAL A 428 -23.73 -10.62 -5.75
C VAL A 428 -23.63 -11.85 -4.88
N HIS A 429 -22.76 -12.82 -5.23
CA HIS A 429 -22.52 -14.01 -4.42
C HIS A 429 -21.96 -13.63 -3.05
N GLY A 430 -20.90 -12.80 -3.00
CA GLY A 430 -20.28 -12.35 -1.74
C GLY A 430 -21.27 -11.63 -0.81
N ALA A 431 -22.27 -10.95 -1.36
CA ALA A 431 -23.30 -10.26 -0.57
C ALA A 431 -24.31 -11.18 0.14
N SER A 432 -24.29 -12.49 -0.15
CA SER A 432 -25.24 -13.47 0.39
C SER A 432 -24.59 -14.80 0.75
N ALA A 433 -23.28 -14.82 0.93
CA ALA A 433 -22.51 -16.02 1.28
C ALA A 433 -21.29 -15.67 2.12
N VAL A 434 -20.73 -16.67 2.78
CA VAL A 434 -19.46 -16.61 3.53
C VAL A 434 -18.58 -17.75 3.04
N HIS A 435 -17.28 -17.48 2.86
CA HIS A 435 -16.34 -18.51 2.46
C HIS A 435 -16.25 -19.61 3.53
N PRO A 436 -16.21 -20.91 3.14
CA PRO A 436 -16.33 -22.01 4.09
C PRO A 436 -15.30 -22.06 5.21
N THR A 437 -14.08 -21.55 4.95
CA THR A 437 -12.94 -21.62 5.88
C THR A 437 -12.39 -20.26 6.29
N VAL A 438 -12.79 -19.18 5.63
CA VAL A 438 -12.29 -17.80 5.88
C VAL A 438 -13.48 -16.88 6.09
N SER A 439 -13.93 -16.75 7.33
CA SER A 439 -15.18 -16.05 7.68
C SER A 439 -15.22 -14.56 7.37
N SER A 440 -14.05 -13.90 7.16
CA SER A 440 -13.95 -12.51 6.69
C SER A 440 -14.15 -12.37 5.19
N THR A 441 -14.16 -13.46 4.43
CA THR A 441 -14.39 -13.48 2.99
C THR A 441 -15.86 -13.74 2.70
N GLY A 442 -16.47 -12.94 1.84
CA GLY A 442 -17.91 -12.82 1.71
C GLY A 442 -18.46 -11.92 2.83
N ARG A 443 -19.67 -12.21 3.30
CA ARG A 443 -20.41 -11.31 4.20
C ARG A 443 -20.88 -12.03 5.47
N LEU A 444 -20.04 -12.08 6.50
CA LEU A 444 -20.38 -12.70 7.78
C LEU A 444 -21.60 -12.02 8.41
N GLY A 445 -22.62 -12.83 8.79
CA GLY A 445 -23.88 -12.33 9.36
C GLY A 445 -24.89 -11.84 8.32
N TYR A 446 -24.67 -12.19 7.03
CA TYR A 446 -25.57 -11.81 5.94
C TYR A 446 -27.03 -12.27 6.17
N GLU A 447 -27.26 -13.39 6.86
CA GLU A 447 -28.59 -13.91 7.17
C GLU A 447 -29.39 -12.93 8.05
N TYR A 448 -28.72 -12.31 9.01
CA TYR A 448 -29.31 -11.26 9.84
C TYR A 448 -29.43 -9.96 9.07
N TYR A 449 -28.34 -9.53 8.45
CA TYR A 449 -28.27 -8.26 7.73
C TYR A 449 -29.32 -8.16 6.61
N ASN A 450 -29.47 -9.21 5.80
CA ASN A 450 -30.45 -9.24 4.70
C ASN A 450 -31.89 -9.27 5.18
N LYS A 451 -32.16 -9.78 6.41
CA LYS A 451 -33.50 -9.91 6.98
C LYS A 451 -33.88 -8.74 7.89
N LEU A 452 -32.97 -8.33 8.78
CA LEU A 452 -33.23 -7.32 9.81
C LEU A 452 -32.76 -5.92 9.40
N GLY A 453 -31.88 -5.83 8.41
CA GLY A 453 -31.23 -4.60 7.99
C GLY A 453 -30.03 -4.21 8.85
N TYR A 454 -29.51 -5.10 9.68
CA TYR A 454 -28.27 -4.92 10.44
C TYR A 454 -27.78 -6.27 10.96
N VAL A 455 -26.51 -6.35 11.35
CA VAL A 455 -25.94 -7.47 12.10
C VAL A 455 -26.19 -7.23 13.58
N PRO A 456 -26.92 -8.10 14.28
CA PRO A 456 -27.26 -7.86 15.70
C PRO A 456 -26.04 -7.97 16.62
N TYR A 457 -26.06 -7.18 17.68
CA TYR A 457 -25.01 -7.15 18.70
C TYR A 457 -24.94 -8.44 19.53
N ASP A 458 -26.07 -9.13 19.74
CA ASP A 458 -26.24 -10.28 20.63
C ASP A 458 -26.23 -11.64 19.93
N VAL A 459 -25.62 -11.75 18.75
CA VAL A 459 -25.54 -13.00 17.97
C VAL A 459 -24.12 -13.58 17.85
N LYS A 460 -23.20 -13.15 18.72
CA LYS A 460 -21.79 -13.58 18.75
C LYS A 460 -21.02 -13.30 17.44
N ILE A 461 -21.36 -12.23 16.77
CA ILE A 461 -20.62 -11.67 15.66
C ILE A 461 -20.07 -10.33 16.11
N ASN A 462 -18.76 -10.26 16.30
CA ASN A 462 -18.08 -9.02 16.69
C ASN A 462 -18.12 -8.00 15.55
N GLU A 463 -17.84 -6.73 15.88
CA GLU A 463 -17.72 -5.65 14.89
C GLU A 463 -19.03 -5.43 14.10
N ASN A 464 -20.14 -5.76 14.73
CA ASN A 464 -21.47 -5.83 14.09
C ASN A 464 -21.97 -4.48 13.54
N VAL A 465 -21.62 -3.35 14.17
CA VAL A 465 -21.93 -2.02 13.65
C VAL A 465 -21.02 -1.69 12.46
N ALA A 466 -19.73 -1.93 12.60
CA ALA A 466 -18.78 -1.73 11.48
C ALA A 466 -19.22 -2.54 10.26
N ARG A 467 -19.53 -3.82 10.41
CA ARG A 467 -20.05 -4.69 9.34
C ARG A 467 -21.32 -4.15 8.71
N THR A 468 -22.26 -3.67 9.52
CA THR A 468 -23.54 -3.11 9.02
C THR A 468 -23.28 -1.88 8.15
N LEU A 469 -22.37 -1.00 8.55
CA LEU A 469 -22.03 0.21 7.82
C LEU A 469 -21.31 -0.10 6.50
N GLU A 470 -20.30 -0.96 6.55
CA GLU A 470 -19.57 -1.41 5.35
C GLU A 470 -20.53 -2.07 4.35
N TYR A 471 -21.37 -3.02 4.79
CA TYR A 471 -22.34 -3.72 3.93
C TYR A 471 -23.36 -2.77 3.30
N ALA A 472 -23.76 -1.70 3.98
CA ALA A 472 -24.67 -0.71 3.42
C ALA A 472 -24.03 0.07 2.26
N TYR A 473 -22.76 0.43 2.39
CA TYR A 473 -21.99 1.04 1.31
C TYR A 473 -21.72 0.04 0.17
N ASP A 474 -21.32 -1.18 0.50
CA ASP A 474 -21.07 -2.24 -0.49
C ASP A 474 -22.34 -2.53 -1.31
N ASP A 475 -23.51 -2.55 -0.68
CA ASP A 475 -24.80 -2.71 -1.39
C ASP A 475 -25.09 -1.54 -2.33
N TRP A 476 -24.74 -0.30 -1.94
CA TRP A 476 -24.81 0.84 -2.85
C TRP A 476 -23.87 0.67 -4.04
N CYS A 477 -22.64 0.19 -3.84
CA CYS A 477 -21.68 -0.10 -4.90
C CYS A 477 -22.22 -1.16 -5.88
N ILE A 478 -22.78 -2.26 -5.35
CA ILE A 478 -23.38 -3.32 -6.17
C ILE A 478 -24.59 -2.76 -6.97
N TYR A 479 -25.41 -1.93 -6.34
CA TYR A 479 -26.55 -1.28 -7.01
C TYR A 479 -26.11 -0.42 -8.19
N GLU A 480 -25.12 0.47 -8.00
CA GLU A 480 -24.64 1.36 -9.07
C GLU A 480 -23.89 0.57 -10.16
N PHE A 481 -23.10 -0.43 -9.81
CA PHE A 481 -22.44 -1.32 -10.78
C PHE A 481 -23.44 -2.09 -11.62
N GLY A 482 -24.44 -2.71 -11.01
CA GLY A 482 -25.48 -3.45 -11.73
C GLY A 482 -26.34 -2.54 -12.62
N LYS A 483 -26.63 -1.32 -12.17
CA LYS A 483 -27.31 -0.29 -12.98
C LYS A 483 -26.51 0.06 -14.24
N ALA A 484 -25.19 0.23 -14.10
CA ALA A 484 -24.29 0.50 -15.23
C ALA A 484 -24.17 -0.69 -16.20
N LEU A 485 -24.32 -1.94 -15.71
CA LEU A 485 -24.38 -3.14 -16.52
C LEU A 485 -25.76 -3.39 -17.15
N GLY A 486 -26.77 -2.57 -16.86
CA GLY A 486 -28.14 -2.72 -17.38
C GLY A 486 -28.94 -3.85 -16.72
N LYS A 487 -28.63 -4.22 -15.47
CA LYS A 487 -29.38 -5.23 -14.72
C LYS A 487 -30.81 -4.77 -14.45
N SER A 488 -31.73 -5.73 -14.30
CA SER A 488 -33.14 -5.43 -14.09
C SER A 488 -33.44 -4.76 -12.74
N LYS A 489 -34.50 -3.96 -12.67
CA LYS A 489 -34.96 -3.35 -11.41
C LYS A 489 -35.19 -4.41 -10.32
N LYS A 490 -35.65 -5.61 -10.68
CA LYS A 490 -35.89 -6.70 -9.74
C LYS A 490 -34.58 -7.19 -9.09
N GLU A 491 -33.50 -7.31 -9.85
CA GLU A 491 -32.19 -7.69 -9.35
C GLU A 491 -31.57 -6.59 -8.47
N LEU A 492 -31.79 -5.33 -8.81
CA LEU A 492 -31.17 -4.18 -8.17
C LEU A 492 -31.87 -3.72 -6.89
N GLU A 493 -33.19 -3.90 -6.77
CA GLU A 493 -34.00 -3.36 -5.68
C GLU A 493 -33.56 -3.82 -4.27
N PRO A 494 -33.14 -5.07 -4.03
CA PRO A 494 -32.62 -5.48 -2.73
C PRO A 494 -31.39 -4.66 -2.29
N PHE A 495 -30.45 -4.43 -3.19
CA PHE A 495 -29.23 -3.64 -2.92
C PHE A 495 -29.55 -2.17 -2.69
N ARG A 496 -30.43 -1.60 -3.53
CA ARG A 496 -30.90 -0.22 -3.34
C ARG A 496 -31.53 0.02 -1.96
N LYS A 497 -32.34 -0.91 -1.49
CA LYS A 497 -32.98 -0.83 -0.16
C LYS A 497 -31.96 -0.95 0.96
N ARG A 498 -31.04 -1.92 0.86
CA ARG A 498 -30.04 -2.19 1.89
C ARG A 498 -28.96 -1.11 1.97
N ALA A 499 -28.75 -0.33 0.91
CA ALA A 499 -27.90 0.87 0.97
C ALA A 499 -28.30 1.88 2.06
N PHE A 500 -29.54 1.85 2.53
CA PHE A 500 -30.01 2.67 3.65
C PHE A 500 -29.91 1.99 5.03
N ASN A 501 -29.39 0.78 5.12
CA ASN A 501 -29.36 0.00 6.37
C ASN A 501 -28.50 0.63 7.46
N TYR A 502 -27.54 1.52 7.14
CA TYR A 502 -26.78 2.31 8.11
C TYR A 502 -27.70 3.04 9.11
N ARG A 503 -28.93 3.41 8.69
CA ARG A 503 -29.94 4.07 9.53
C ARG A 503 -30.37 3.23 10.72
N ASN A 504 -30.32 1.90 10.59
CA ASN A 504 -30.78 0.97 11.62
C ASN A 504 -29.86 0.91 12.85
N VAL A 505 -28.61 1.32 12.73
CA VAL A 505 -27.63 1.36 13.83
C VAL A 505 -27.33 2.78 14.33
N PHE A 506 -28.01 3.78 13.78
CA PHE A 506 -27.90 5.15 14.24
C PHE A 506 -28.81 5.38 15.47
N ASP A 507 -28.21 5.80 16.58
CA ASP A 507 -28.91 6.18 17.79
C ASP A 507 -29.20 7.68 17.82
N SER A 508 -30.47 8.06 17.72
CA SER A 508 -30.90 9.46 17.66
C SER A 508 -30.69 10.22 18.99
N GLU A 509 -30.51 9.52 20.10
CA GLU A 509 -30.24 10.16 21.41
C GLU A 509 -28.77 10.58 21.50
N SER A 510 -27.82 9.66 21.27
CA SER A 510 -26.39 9.96 21.31
C SER A 510 -25.86 10.64 20.05
N LYS A 511 -26.61 10.62 18.94
CA LYS A 511 -26.18 11.04 17.58
C LYS A 511 -24.98 10.24 17.02
N LEU A 512 -24.76 9.04 17.56
CA LEU A 512 -23.66 8.14 17.17
C LEU A 512 -24.22 6.80 16.69
N MET A 513 -23.40 6.05 15.99
CA MET A 513 -23.69 4.66 15.66
C MET A 513 -23.51 3.79 16.91
N ARG A 514 -24.43 2.81 17.10
CA ARG A 514 -24.52 1.99 18.31
C ARG A 514 -25.00 0.58 18.00
N GLY A 515 -24.49 -0.41 18.73
CA GLY A 515 -24.91 -1.79 18.61
C GLY A 515 -26.41 -1.96 18.82
N ARG A 516 -27.06 -2.81 18.02
CA ARG A 516 -28.51 -3.09 18.11
C ARG A 516 -28.74 -4.58 18.31
N LEU A 517 -29.55 -4.91 19.30
CA LEU A 517 -29.91 -6.29 19.63
C LEU A 517 -30.88 -6.88 18.60
N LYS A 518 -30.97 -8.21 18.51
CA LYS A 518 -31.89 -8.92 17.63
C LYS A 518 -33.37 -8.53 17.85
N ASN A 519 -33.73 -8.11 19.06
CA ASN A 519 -35.06 -7.63 19.40
C ASN A 519 -35.34 -6.17 19.01
N GLY A 520 -34.38 -5.50 18.38
CA GLY A 520 -34.50 -4.12 17.91
C GLY A 520 -34.11 -3.04 18.91
N LYS A 521 -33.79 -3.36 20.17
CA LYS A 521 -33.31 -2.39 21.17
C LYS A 521 -31.82 -2.10 20.95
N PHE A 522 -31.38 -0.89 21.28
CA PHE A 522 -29.96 -0.58 21.31
C PHE A 522 -29.26 -1.26 22.50
N GLN A 523 -27.98 -1.58 22.31
CA GLN A 523 -27.12 -2.13 23.35
C GLN A 523 -27.06 -1.18 24.57
N SER A 524 -27.08 -1.76 25.77
CA SER A 524 -26.93 -1.02 27.02
C SER A 524 -26.19 -1.91 28.04
N PRO A 525 -25.17 -1.39 28.75
CA PRO A 525 -24.65 -0.03 28.68
C PRO A 525 -23.90 0.27 27.37
N PHE A 526 -23.69 1.55 27.08
CA PHE A 526 -22.99 2.03 25.89
C PHE A 526 -21.91 3.04 26.28
N SER A 527 -20.67 2.77 25.87
CA SER A 527 -19.56 3.71 25.93
C SER A 527 -19.16 4.13 24.52
N PRO A 528 -19.28 5.41 24.14
CA PRO A 528 -18.86 5.85 22.80
C PRO A 528 -17.35 5.83 22.61
N LEU A 529 -16.56 5.69 23.68
CA LEU A 529 -15.11 5.63 23.69
C LEU A 529 -14.57 4.19 23.69
N LYS A 530 -15.43 3.16 23.70
CA LYS A 530 -15.02 1.75 23.73
C LYS A 530 -14.49 1.34 22.34
N TRP A 531 -13.24 0.94 22.30
CA TRP A 531 -12.59 0.44 21.11
C TRP A 531 -12.87 -1.04 20.90
N GLY A 532 -13.11 -1.44 19.66
CA GLY A 532 -13.50 -2.82 19.33
C GLY A 532 -14.98 -3.12 19.63
N ASP A 533 -15.30 -4.37 19.97
CA ASP A 533 -16.66 -4.83 20.29
C ASP A 533 -17.63 -4.70 19.09
N ALA A 534 -18.38 -3.61 19.03
CA ALA A 534 -19.25 -3.30 17.89
C ALA A 534 -18.50 -2.69 16.68
N PHE A 535 -17.26 -2.30 16.84
CA PHE A 535 -16.44 -1.58 15.86
C PHE A 535 -15.11 -2.30 15.60
N THR A 536 -14.49 -2.03 14.47
CA THR A 536 -13.18 -2.58 14.08
C THR A 536 -12.12 -1.53 14.32
N GLU A 537 -11.14 -1.81 15.20
CA GLU A 537 -9.98 -0.93 15.44
C GLU A 537 -10.38 0.54 15.61
N GLY A 538 -11.44 0.78 16.38
CA GLY A 538 -11.99 2.09 16.58
C GLY A 538 -13.18 2.09 17.53
N ASN A 539 -13.84 3.23 17.67
CA ASN A 539 -14.99 3.45 18.53
C ASN A 539 -16.15 4.15 17.80
N ALA A 540 -17.20 4.54 18.53
CA ALA A 540 -18.38 5.18 17.93
C ALA A 540 -18.06 6.54 17.30
N TRP A 541 -17.10 7.31 17.85
CA TRP A 541 -16.65 8.58 17.27
C TRP A 541 -15.96 8.42 15.92
N HIS A 542 -15.35 7.25 15.66
CA HIS A 542 -14.71 6.94 14.39
C HIS A 542 -15.72 6.47 13.34
N TYR A 543 -16.58 5.51 13.70
CA TYR A 543 -17.43 4.81 12.74
C TYR A 543 -18.73 5.52 12.39
N THR A 544 -19.20 6.49 13.20
CA THR A 544 -20.42 7.24 12.90
C THR A 544 -20.40 7.90 11.51
N TRP A 545 -19.22 8.17 10.99
CA TRP A 545 -19.02 8.86 9.72
C TRP A 545 -18.90 7.92 8.51
N SER A 546 -18.87 6.60 8.71
CA SER A 546 -18.72 5.59 7.65
C SER A 546 -20.01 5.41 6.83
N VAL A 547 -20.53 6.51 6.31
CA VAL A 547 -21.71 6.60 5.43
C VAL A 547 -21.27 7.33 4.14
N PHE A 548 -20.34 6.74 3.42
CA PHE A 548 -19.66 7.37 2.28
C PHE A 548 -20.61 7.77 1.15
N HIS A 549 -21.61 6.94 0.87
CA HIS A 549 -22.56 7.10 -0.24
C HIS A 549 -23.74 8.03 0.08
N ASP A 550 -24.02 8.31 1.37
CA ASP A 550 -25.20 9.10 1.78
C ASP A 550 -24.93 10.09 2.92
N PRO A 551 -23.93 10.99 2.81
CA PRO A 551 -23.70 12.00 3.85
C PRO A 551 -24.91 12.91 4.11
N ALA A 552 -25.69 13.25 3.08
CA ALA A 552 -26.93 14.04 3.28
C ALA A 552 -27.98 13.30 4.11
N GLY A 553 -28.08 11.96 3.96
CA GLY A 553 -28.94 11.14 4.81
C GLY A 553 -28.46 11.12 6.27
N LEU A 554 -27.15 11.06 6.51
CA LEU A 554 -26.57 11.15 7.85
C LEU A 554 -26.81 12.54 8.48
N ILE A 555 -26.63 13.63 7.71
CA ILE A 555 -26.95 15.00 8.14
C ILE A 555 -28.43 15.10 8.60
N GLN A 556 -29.34 14.51 7.84
CA GLN A 556 -30.78 14.48 8.19
C GLN A 556 -31.02 13.68 9.49
N LEU A 557 -30.39 12.52 9.67
CA LEU A 557 -30.52 11.70 10.89
C LEU A 557 -30.03 12.45 12.13
N MET A 558 -28.96 13.23 12.00
CA MET A 558 -28.42 14.03 13.09
C MET A 558 -29.26 15.24 13.44
N GLY A 559 -30.24 15.63 12.60
CA GLY A 559 -31.13 16.77 12.81
C GLY A 559 -30.72 18.05 12.06
N GLY A 560 -29.89 17.91 11.02
CA GLY A 560 -29.48 19.00 10.12
C GLY A 560 -28.01 19.38 10.20
N LYS A 561 -27.60 20.28 9.30
CA LYS A 561 -26.20 20.67 9.08
C LYS A 561 -25.52 21.19 10.34
N GLN A 562 -26.20 22.01 11.16
CA GLN A 562 -25.59 22.59 12.37
C GLN A 562 -25.24 21.49 13.39
N THR A 563 -26.17 20.58 13.67
CA THR A 563 -25.92 19.46 14.60
C THR A 563 -24.81 18.56 14.07
N PHE A 564 -24.83 18.25 12.76
CA PHE A 564 -23.81 17.47 12.11
C PHE A 564 -22.42 18.10 12.27
N ASN A 565 -22.29 19.42 11.99
CA ASN A 565 -21.02 20.14 12.13
C ASN A 565 -20.57 20.18 13.60
N ASN A 566 -21.46 20.41 14.55
CA ASN A 566 -21.11 20.37 15.97
C ASN A 566 -20.61 19.00 16.43
N MET A 567 -21.23 17.91 15.94
CA MET A 567 -20.78 16.55 16.22
C MET A 567 -19.42 16.25 15.57
N LEU A 568 -19.19 16.69 14.34
CA LEU A 568 -17.94 16.52 13.65
C LEU A 568 -16.81 17.34 14.29
N ASP A 569 -17.09 18.59 14.71
CA ASP A 569 -16.15 19.40 15.49
C ASP A 569 -15.80 18.74 16.84
N SER A 570 -16.76 18.03 17.45
CA SER A 570 -16.54 17.32 18.72
C SER A 570 -15.49 16.21 18.60
N VAL A 571 -15.34 15.59 17.42
CA VAL A 571 -14.28 14.57 17.19
C VAL A 571 -12.89 15.14 17.50
N PHE A 572 -12.64 16.39 17.13
CA PHE A 572 -11.36 17.06 17.32
C PHE A 572 -11.21 17.70 18.71
N ASN A 573 -12.32 17.97 19.37
CA ASN A 573 -12.35 18.67 20.67
C ASN A 573 -12.47 17.71 21.86
N VAL A 574 -13.05 16.51 21.68
CA VAL A 574 -13.10 15.49 22.74
C VAL A 574 -11.66 15.02 23.00
N PRO A 575 -11.20 15.05 24.26
CA PRO A 575 -9.86 14.54 24.57
C PRO A 575 -9.67 13.11 24.06
N PRO A 576 -8.45 12.67 23.71
CA PRO A 576 -8.17 11.34 23.19
C PRO A 576 -8.23 10.27 24.28
N LEU A 577 -9.37 10.25 25.00
CA LEU A 577 -9.71 9.22 25.98
C LEU A 577 -10.19 7.96 25.26
N PHE A 578 -10.05 6.82 25.89
CA PHE A 578 -10.41 5.54 25.35
C PHE A 578 -10.89 4.57 26.44
N ASP A 579 -11.61 3.56 26.01
CA ASP A 579 -11.97 2.37 26.77
C ASP A 579 -11.44 1.16 25.99
N ASP A 580 -10.37 0.52 26.49
CA ASP A 580 -9.70 -0.64 25.88
C ASP A 580 -10.18 -1.98 26.44
N SER A 581 -11.27 -1.98 27.19
CA SER A 581 -11.78 -3.17 27.91
C SER A 581 -12.09 -4.38 27.02
N TYR A 582 -12.35 -4.16 25.73
CA TYR A 582 -12.58 -5.22 24.76
C TYR A 582 -11.27 -5.94 24.38
N TYR A 583 -10.21 -5.19 24.09
CA TYR A 583 -8.92 -5.74 23.72
C TYR A 583 -8.11 -6.24 24.95
N GLY A 584 -8.41 -5.71 26.13
CA GLY A 584 -7.68 -6.02 27.38
C GLY A 584 -6.27 -5.43 27.43
N SER A 585 -5.91 -4.59 26.47
CA SER A 585 -4.63 -3.88 26.40
C SER A 585 -4.77 -2.68 25.44
N VAL A 586 -3.88 -1.70 25.61
CA VAL A 586 -3.80 -0.55 24.71
C VAL A 586 -3.13 -1.00 23.41
N ILE A 587 -3.90 -1.09 22.33
CA ILE A 587 -3.40 -1.39 20.98
C ILE A 587 -2.65 -0.19 20.40
N HIS A 588 -1.88 -0.39 19.33
CA HIS A 588 -1.00 0.66 18.79
C HIS A 588 -1.80 1.85 18.24
N GLU A 589 -2.96 1.64 17.61
CA GLU A 589 -3.81 2.70 17.06
C GLU A 589 -4.32 3.66 18.15
N ILE A 590 -4.61 3.16 19.34
CA ILE A 590 -4.96 3.99 20.51
C ILE A 590 -3.77 4.88 20.90
N ARG A 591 -2.56 4.32 20.93
CA ARG A 591 -1.34 5.09 21.27
C ARG A 591 -1.07 6.17 20.24
N GLU A 592 -1.22 5.84 18.98
CA GLU A 592 -1.04 6.76 17.85
C GLU A 592 -2.03 7.93 17.94
N MET A 593 -3.32 7.65 18.19
CA MET A 593 -4.33 8.69 18.44
C MET A 593 -3.93 9.61 19.60
N GLN A 594 -3.44 9.05 20.70
CA GLN A 594 -3.03 9.84 21.87
C GLN A 594 -1.80 10.71 21.57
N ILE A 595 -0.81 10.18 20.86
CA ILE A 595 0.43 10.89 20.53
C ILE A 595 0.14 12.04 19.57
N MET A 596 -0.70 11.82 18.55
CA MET A 596 -1.08 12.87 17.60
C MET A 596 -1.91 13.98 18.23
N ASN A 597 -2.65 13.65 19.30
CA ASN A 597 -3.40 14.60 20.11
C ASN A 597 -4.29 15.55 19.27
N MET A 598 -5.10 14.96 18.38
CA MET A 598 -6.14 15.64 17.60
C MET A 598 -7.54 15.14 18.00
N GLY A 599 -7.83 15.10 19.31
CA GLY A 599 -9.06 14.54 19.84
C GLY A 599 -9.19 13.06 19.54
N ASN A 600 -10.37 12.64 19.09
CA ASN A 600 -10.63 11.28 18.61
C ASN A 600 -10.43 11.13 17.09
N TYR A 601 -9.74 12.05 16.41
CA TYR A 601 -9.36 11.90 15.01
C TYR A 601 -8.11 11.03 14.91
N ALA A 602 -8.30 9.72 14.89
CA ALA A 602 -7.25 8.71 14.82
C ALA A 602 -6.79 8.49 13.37
N HIS A 603 -6.17 9.48 12.75
CA HIS A 603 -5.80 9.48 11.32
C HIS A 603 -4.93 8.30 10.91
N GLY A 604 -4.15 7.73 11.83
CA GLY A 604 -3.31 6.56 11.60
C GLY A 604 -4.09 5.30 11.23
N ASN A 605 -5.43 5.29 11.36
CA ASN A 605 -6.29 4.20 10.92
C ASN A 605 -7.36 4.67 9.93
N GLN A 606 -7.71 3.84 8.95
CA GLN A 606 -8.48 4.19 7.76
C GLN A 606 -9.93 4.65 8.01
N PRO A 607 -10.67 4.17 9.02
CA PRO A 607 -12.08 4.55 9.23
C PRO A 607 -12.34 6.05 9.30
N VAL A 608 -11.36 6.85 9.72
CA VAL A 608 -11.54 8.30 9.89
C VAL A 608 -10.99 9.15 8.74
N GLN A 609 -10.22 8.59 7.82
CA GLN A 609 -9.45 9.35 6.83
C GLN A 609 -10.31 10.24 5.92
N HIS A 610 -11.57 9.89 5.67
CA HIS A 610 -12.52 10.70 4.88
C HIS A 610 -13.24 11.79 5.67
N MET A 611 -13.25 11.70 7.01
CA MET A 611 -14.13 12.54 7.87
C MET A 611 -13.94 14.03 7.65
N ILE A 612 -12.69 14.49 7.52
CA ILE A 612 -12.39 15.92 7.37
C ILE A 612 -12.93 16.52 6.08
N TYR A 613 -13.27 15.69 5.10
CA TYR A 613 -13.90 16.14 3.85
C TYR A 613 -15.41 16.29 3.96
N LEU A 614 -16.04 15.79 5.03
CA LEU A 614 -17.50 15.83 5.21
C LEU A 614 -18.07 17.22 5.44
N TYR A 615 -17.26 18.18 5.90
CA TYR A 615 -17.67 19.59 5.98
C TYR A 615 -18.03 20.17 4.60
N GLY A 616 -17.51 19.62 3.51
CA GLY A 616 -17.89 19.99 2.15
C GLY A 616 -19.36 19.68 1.81
N TYR A 617 -19.97 18.69 2.50
CA TYR A 617 -21.39 18.34 2.35
C TYR A 617 -22.31 19.21 3.22
N SER A 618 -21.80 19.72 4.32
CA SER A 618 -22.60 20.47 5.31
C SER A 618 -22.49 21.99 5.17
N GLY A 619 -21.71 22.48 4.19
CA GLY A 619 -21.60 23.90 3.88
C GLY A 619 -20.54 24.66 4.67
N GLU A 620 -19.58 23.98 5.27
CA GLU A 620 -18.43 24.57 5.97
C GLU A 620 -17.07 24.12 5.37
N PRO A 621 -16.85 24.24 4.05
CA PRO A 621 -15.67 23.67 3.39
C PRO A 621 -14.33 24.24 3.91
N TRP A 622 -14.33 25.43 4.54
CA TRP A 622 -13.12 26.00 5.15
C TRP A 622 -12.56 25.12 6.28
N LYS A 623 -13.41 24.39 7.01
CA LYS A 623 -12.94 23.44 8.03
C LYS A 623 -12.22 22.25 7.42
N THR A 624 -12.69 21.75 6.27
CA THR A 624 -11.96 20.75 5.46
C THR A 624 -10.56 21.25 5.14
N GLN A 625 -10.45 22.47 4.61
CA GLN A 625 -9.17 23.07 4.20
C GLN A 625 -8.18 23.19 5.38
N TYR A 626 -8.69 23.62 6.52
CA TYR A 626 -7.92 23.72 7.76
C TYR A 626 -7.41 22.35 8.24
N TRP A 627 -8.31 21.38 8.39
CA TRP A 627 -7.94 20.08 8.94
C TRP A 627 -7.05 19.27 8.02
N ILE A 628 -7.18 19.38 6.70
CA ILE A 628 -6.23 18.80 5.75
C ILE A 628 -4.83 19.34 6.01
N ARG A 629 -4.68 20.67 6.09
CA ARG A 629 -3.37 21.31 6.30
C ARG A 629 -2.76 20.86 7.64
N GLN A 630 -3.55 20.85 8.72
CA GLN A 630 -3.09 20.39 10.02
C GLN A 630 -2.65 18.91 10.00
N THR A 631 -3.42 18.06 9.35
CA THR A 631 -3.09 16.62 9.24
C THR A 631 -1.81 16.39 8.45
N MET A 632 -1.67 17.03 7.30
CA MET A 632 -0.49 16.85 6.45
C MET A 632 0.80 17.34 7.13
N GLN A 633 0.74 18.50 7.80
CA GLN A 633 1.90 19.07 8.47
C GLN A 633 2.31 18.32 9.74
N ARG A 634 1.35 17.78 10.48
CA ARG A 634 1.61 17.16 11.79
C ARG A 634 1.85 15.67 11.74
N MET A 635 1.30 14.98 10.73
CA MET A 635 1.21 13.53 10.72
C MET A 635 2.05 12.85 9.64
N TYR A 636 2.72 13.63 8.79
CA TYR A 636 3.57 13.12 7.72
C TYR A 636 4.90 13.87 7.67
N ASN A 637 5.98 13.14 7.45
CA ASN A 637 7.30 13.71 7.19
C ASN A 637 8.18 12.72 6.41
N ALA A 638 9.38 13.14 6.02
CA ALA A 638 10.29 12.33 5.20
C ALA A 638 11.28 11.47 6.01
N ASN A 639 11.09 11.35 7.33
CA ASN A 639 11.95 10.57 8.22
C ASN A 639 11.49 9.11 8.36
N PRO A 640 12.29 8.23 8.97
CA PRO A 640 11.89 6.84 9.22
C PRO A 640 10.63 6.66 10.08
N ASP A 641 10.25 7.66 10.87
CA ASP A 641 9.01 7.73 11.65
C ASP A 641 7.90 8.54 10.98
N GLY A 642 7.92 8.64 9.66
CA GLY A 642 7.17 9.61 8.87
C GLY A 642 5.69 9.37 8.69
N TYR A 643 5.08 8.37 9.34
CA TYR A 643 3.64 8.13 9.37
C TYR A 643 3.11 8.13 10.79
N CYS A 644 1.83 8.42 10.95
CA CYS A 644 1.15 8.47 12.24
C CYS A 644 0.41 7.17 12.62
N GLY A 645 0.63 6.09 11.89
CA GLY A 645 0.03 4.77 12.02
C GLY A 645 0.45 3.90 10.84
N ASP A 646 -0.25 2.81 10.60
CA ASP A 646 0.07 1.89 9.51
C ASP A 646 -0.07 2.54 8.13
N GLU A 647 0.85 2.21 7.23
CA GLU A 647 0.82 2.70 5.84
C GLU A 647 -0.23 1.97 5.02
N ASP A 648 -0.44 0.68 5.29
CA ASP A 648 -1.49 -0.18 4.75
C ASP A 648 -1.58 -0.24 3.24
N ASN A 649 -0.51 -0.82 2.64
CA ASN A 649 -0.46 -1.19 1.23
C ASN A 649 -0.76 -0.04 0.27
N GLY A 650 -0.34 1.17 0.64
CA GLY A 650 -0.50 2.37 -0.17
C GLY A 650 -1.67 3.26 0.22
N GLN A 651 -2.59 2.82 1.10
CA GLN A 651 -3.79 3.60 1.42
C GLN A 651 -3.48 4.92 2.13
N THR A 652 -2.69 4.89 3.21
CA THR A 652 -2.33 6.10 3.97
C THR A 652 -1.45 7.05 3.14
N SER A 653 -0.61 6.49 2.29
CA SER A 653 0.19 7.25 1.31
C SER A 653 -0.68 7.90 0.22
N ALA A 654 -1.64 7.16 -0.34
CA ALA A 654 -2.56 7.69 -1.36
C ALA A 654 -3.46 8.79 -0.80
N TRP A 655 -3.82 8.74 0.51
CA TRP A 655 -4.51 9.82 1.17
C TRP A 655 -3.70 11.13 1.12
N TYR A 656 -2.40 11.05 1.43
CA TYR A 656 -1.50 12.20 1.33
C TYR A 656 -1.41 12.74 -0.10
N VAL A 657 -1.25 11.86 -1.08
CA VAL A 657 -1.17 12.22 -2.51
C VAL A 657 -2.44 12.94 -2.98
N PHE A 658 -3.63 12.39 -2.70
CA PHE A 658 -4.88 13.05 -3.03
C PHE A 658 -5.06 14.38 -2.32
N SER A 659 -4.79 14.43 -1.02
CA SER A 659 -4.91 15.65 -0.23
C SER A 659 -3.96 16.73 -0.72
N ALA A 660 -2.76 16.36 -1.16
CA ALA A 660 -1.79 17.29 -1.76
C ALA A 660 -2.30 17.88 -3.08
N MET A 661 -3.01 17.08 -3.89
CA MET A 661 -3.66 17.55 -5.11
C MET A 661 -4.87 18.46 -4.84
N GLY A 662 -5.37 18.49 -3.60
CA GLY A 662 -6.50 19.33 -3.19
C GLY A 662 -7.87 18.73 -3.41
N PHE A 663 -8.00 17.41 -3.56
CA PHE A 663 -9.27 16.70 -3.65
C PHE A 663 -9.17 15.25 -3.15
N TYR A 664 -10.32 14.61 -2.84
CA TYR A 664 -10.37 13.29 -2.24
C TYR A 664 -11.63 12.50 -2.63
N PRO A 665 -11.55 11.19 -2.90
CA PRO A 665 -12.69 10.36 -3.27
C PRO A 665 -13.45 9.88 -2.02
N VAL A 666 -14.28 10.73 -1.42
CA VAL A 666 -15.07 10.35 -0.23
C VAL A 666 -15.97 9.15 -0.48
N CYS A 667 -16.52 9.05 -1.69
CA CYS A 667 -17.41 7.96 -2.11
C CYS A 667 -16.91 7.36 -3.43
N PRO A 668 -16.00 6.38 -3.39
CA PRO A 668 -15.63 5.64 -4.60
C PRO A 668 -16.87 5.05 -5.31
N GLY A 669 -16.93 5.17 -6.63
CA GLY A 669 -18.10 4.83 -7.42
C GLY A 669 -19.07 5.97 -7.72
N ALA A 670 -19.00 7.10 -6.98
CA ALA A 670 -19.86 8.26 -7.25
C ALA A 670 -19.41 9.10 -8.45
N GLY A 671 -18.18 8.91 -8.93
CA GLY A 671 -17.60 9.68 -10.02
C GLY A 671 -17.33 11.15 -9.68
N GLU A 672 -17.17 11.47 -8.40
CA GLU A 672 -16.84 12.79 -7.88
C GLU A 672 -15.73 12.74 -6.85
N TYR A 673 -14.92 13.80 -6.82
CA TYR A 673 -13.90 14.04 -5.81
C TYR A 673 -14.23 15.30 -5.03
N VAL A 674 -14.23 15.21 -3.71
CA VAL A 674 -14.51 16.33 -2.82
C VAL A 674 -13.29 17.25 -2.76
N LEU A 675 -13.49 18.55 -2.96
CA LEU A 675 -12.41 19.54 -2.96
C LEU A 675 -12.00 19.89 -1.52
N GLY A 676 -10.68 19.94 -1.32
CA GLY A 676 -10.01 20.52 -0.17
C GLY A 676 -9.25 21.78 -0.54
N ALA A 677 -7.97 21.82 -0.20
CA ALA A 677 -7.04 22.86 -0.61
C ALA A 677 -5.72 22.21 -1.06
N PRO A 678 -5.14 22.63 -2.18
CA PRO A 678 -3.86 22.08 -2.63
C PRO A 678 -2.74 22.38 -1.61
N TYR A 679 -1.80 21.45 -1.48
CA TYR A 679 -0.68 21.59 -0.55
C TYR A 679 0.50 22.34 -1.16
N PHE A 680 0.71 22.18 -2.47
CA PHE A 680 1.81 22.78 -3.22
C PHE A 680 1.35 23.95 -4.09
N ASP A 681 2.28 24.82 -4.46
CA ASP A 681 2.01 25.97 -5.31
C ASP A 681 1.61 25.60 -6.73
N GLU A 682 2.27 24.58 -7.28
CA GLU A 682 1.97 24.07 -8.63
C GLU A 682 2.12 22.54 -8.66
N MET A 683 1.13 21.88 -9.25
CA MET A 683 1.17 20.46 -9.58
C MET A 683 0.65 20.22 -11.01
N THR A 684 1.21 19.23 -11.67
CA THR A 684 0.77 18.80 -13.00
C THR A 684 0.60 17.28 -13.03
N LEU A 685 -0.61 16.81 -13.40
CA LEU A 685 -0.93 15.41 -13.55
C LEU A 685 -0.94 15.05 -15.03
N HIS A 686 -0.12 14.09 -15.43
CA HIS A 686 -0.08 13.52 -16.78
C HIS A 686 -0.90 12.23 -16.82
N LEU A 687 -2.11 12.33 -17.35
CA LEU A 687 -3.06 11.22 -17.43
C LEU A 687 -2.68 10.24 -18.54
N GLU A 688 -3.01 8.94 -18.39
CA GLU A 688 -2.72 7.92 -19.43
C GLU A 688 -3.41 8.19 -20.77
N ASN A 689 -4.51 8.93 -20.78
CA ASN A 689 -5.20 9.33 -22.02
C ASN A 689 -4.53 10.51 -22.75
N GLY A 690 -3.35 10.95 -22.31
CA GLY A 690 -2.58 12.05 -22.88
C GLY A 690 -3.08 13.46 -22.49
N ARG A 691 -4.07 13.55 -21.61
CA ARG A 691 -4.55 14.83 -21.07
C ARG A 691 -3.73 15.23 -19.84
N THR A 692 -3.79 16.52 -19.53
CA THR A 692 -3.08 17.11 -18.39
C THR A 692 -4.06 17.81 -17.46
N VAL A 693 -3.86 17.63 -16.14
CA VAL A 693 -4.52 18.42 -15.12
C VAL A 693 -3.48 19.32 -14.48
N SER A 694 -3.72 20.63 -14.49
CA SER A 694 -2.86 21.61 -13.84
C SER A 694 -3.54 22.19 -12.61
N ILE A 695 -2.80 22.30 -11.51
CA ILE A 695 -3.25 22.85 -10.24
C ILE A 695 -2.27 23.95 -9.85
N LYS A 696 -2.79 25.15 -9.66
CA LYS A 696 -2.02 26.33 -9.25
C LYS A 696 -2.65 26.98 -8.03
N ALA A 697 -1.89 27.21 -6.97
CA ALA A 697 -2.33 27.81 -5.73
C ALA A 697 -1.55 29.10 -5.44
N ASN A 698 -2.10 30.23 -5.90
CA ASN A 698 -1.46 31.53 -5.72
C ASN A 698 -1.57 31.99 -4.26
N GLY A 699 -0.44 32.36 -3.67
CA GLY A 699 -0.35 32.81 -2.28
C GLY A 699 -0.46 31.67 -1.26
N ASN A 700 -0.21 30.43 -1.66
CA ASN A 700 -0.18 29.27 -0.78
C ASN A 700 1.05 29.37 0.15
N THR A 701 0.83 29.18 1.44
CA THR A 701 1.86 29.07 2.48
C THR A 701 1.33 28.15 3.58
N ASP A 702 2.15 27.86 4.56
CA ASP A 702 1.73 27.08 5.73
C ASP A 702 0.52 27.68 6.46
N ASP A 703 0.45 29.00 6.55
CA ASP A 703 -0.64 29.73 7.19
C ASP A 703 -1.79 30.04 6.22
N ASN A 704 -1.53 30.20 4.93
CA ASN A 704 -2.54 30.50 3.93
C ASN A 704 -3.16 29.21 3.39
N CYS A 705 -3.93 28.51 4.23
CA CYS A 705 -4.52 27.22 3.89
C CYS A 705 -5.97 27.29 3.38
N TYR A 706 -6.62 28.48 3.44
CA TYR A 706 -8.00 28.64 3.03
C TYR A 706 -8.12 29.07 1.57
N VAL A 707 -9.11 28.50 0.88
CA VAL A 707 -9.44 28.86 -0.50
C VAL A 707 -10.32 30.10 -0.51
N ASN A 708 -9.78 31.22 -0.94
CA ASN A 708 -10.54 32.46 -1.14
C ASN A 708 -11.35 32.38 -2.44
N THR A 709 -10.70 32.08 -3.57
CA THR A 709 -11.35 31.89 -4.87
C THR A 709 -10.82 30.66 -5.58
N LEU A 710 -11.63 30.07 -6.43
CA LEU A 710 -11.27 28.99 -7.33
C LEU A 710 -11.84 29.26 -8.72
N THR A 711 -11.03 29.10 -9.75
CA THR A 711 -11.50 28.96 -11.14
C THR A 711 -11.19 27.56 -11.66
N LEU A 712 -12.10 27.01 -12.43
CA LEU A 712 -11.93 25.79 -13.20
C LEU A 712 -12.01 26.13 -14.69
N ASN A 713 -10.95 25.85 -15.43
CA ASN A 713 -10.82 26.18 -16.85
C ASN A 713 -11.16 27.67 -17.15
N GLY A 714 -10.67 28.56 -16.27
CA GLY A 714 -10.86 30.01 -16.37
C GLY A 714 -12.23 30.54 -15.95
N GLN A 715 -13.15 29.67 -15.50
CA GLN A 715 -14.46 30.08 -15.01
C GLN A 715 -14.54 30.00 -13.48
N PRO A 716 -15.21 30.95 -12.80
CA PRO A 716 -15.43 30.86 -11.36
C PRO A 716 -16.10 29.55 -10.96
N TYR A 717 -15.62 28.93 -9.91
CA TYR A 717 -16.08 27.62 -9.47
C TYR A 717 -16.37 27.61 -7.96
N SER A 718 -17.63 27.51 -7.58
CA SER A 718 -18.09 27.54 -6.19
C SER A 718 -18.22 26.15 -5.55
N LYS A 719 -18.38 25.09 -6.37
CA LYS A 719 -18.67 23.74 -5.89
C LYS A 719 -17.56 23.18 -5.02
N ASN A 720 -17.96 22.31 -4.08
CA ASN A 720 -17.06 21.57 -3.19
C ASN A 720 -16.64 20.21 -3.76
N TYR A 721 -16.81 19.98 -5.05
CA TYR A 721 -16.44 18.74 -5.72
C TYR A 721 -16.04 19.01 -7.18
N ILE A 722 -15.30 18.07 -7.76
CA ILE A 722 -15.05 17.97 -9.19
C ILE A 722 -15.56 16.63 -9.71
N LYS A 723 -16.20 16.60 -10.85
CA LYS A 723 -16.57 15.35 -11.51
C LYS A 723 -15.37 14.71 -12.15
N ARG A 724 -15.30 13.37 -12.05
CA ARG A 724 -14.25 12.60 -12.72
C ARG A 724 -14.21 12.87 -14.23
N THR A 725 -15.37 12.97 -14.86
CA THR A 725 -15.46 13.25 -16.30
C THR A 725 -14.74 14.55 -16.68
N ASP A 726 -14.91 15.60 -15.88
CA ASP A 726 -14.28 16.89 -16.14
C ASP A 726 -12.76 16.80 -15.89
N LEU A 727 -12.35 16.12 -14.81
CA LEU A 727 -10.94 15.88 -14.51
C LEU A 727 -10.24 15.12 -15.65
N MET A 728 -10.85 14.03 -16.14
CA MET A 728 -10.24 13.16 -17.17
C MET A 728 -10.24 13.79 -18.58
N GLN A 729 -10.96 14.86 -18.83
CA GLN A 729 -10.87 15.65 -20.06
C GLN A 729 -9.68 16.64 -20.06
N GLY A 730 -8.97 16.74 -18.95
CA GLY A 730 -7.98 17.77 -18.66
C GLY A 730 -8.65 18.97 -17.98
N ALA A 731 -8.07 19.42 -16.89
CA ALA A 731 -8.63 20.50 -16.07
C ALA A 731 -7.52 21.47 -15.66
N GLN A 732 -7.89 22.74 -15.56
CA GLN A 732 -7.01 23.77 -15.01
C GLN A 732 -7.67 24.37 -13.77
N PHE A 733 -7.08 24.10 -12.59
CA PHE A 733 -7.47 24.71 -11.33
C PHE A 733 -6.55 25.87 -11.01
N VAL A 734 -7.14 27.03 -10.71
CA VAL A 734 -6.42 28.18 -10.20
C VAL A 734 -7.07 28.65 -8.91
N TYR A 735 -6.37 28.42 -7.83
CA TYR A 735 -6.75 28.83 -6.48
C TYR A 735 -6.10 30.17 -6.13
N THR A 736 -6.80 30.99 -5.37
CA THR A 736 -6.23 32.10 -4.58
C THR A 736 -6.37 31.75 -3.13
N MET A 737 -5.26 31.64 -2.42
CA MET A 737 -5.22 31.22 -1.02
C MET A 737 -5.27 32.42 -0.08
N SER A 738 -5.72 32.18 1.17
CA SER A 738 -5.92 33.21 2.20
C SER A 738 -5.54 32.67 3.59
N PRO A 739 -5.06 33.53 4.51
CA PRO A 739 -4.87 33.17 5.91
C PRO A 739 -6.19 33.12 6.70
N THR A 740 -7.29 33.60 6.13
CA THR A 740 -8.61 33.63 6.77
C THR A 740 -9.66 32.89 5.94
N PRO A 741 -10.63 32.21 6.60
CA PRO A 741 -11.68 31.48 5.92
C PRO A 741 -12.57 32.38 5.06
N ASN A 742 -12.96 31.89 3.87
CA ASN A 742 -14.04 32.48 3.09
C ASN A 742 -15.36 31.79 3.45
N TYR A 743 -16.15 32.42 4.31
CA TYR A 743 -17.42 31.89 4.84
C TYR A 743 -18.57 31.91 3.82
N SER A 744 -18.37 32.45 2.63
CA SER A 744 -19.42 32.53 1.59
C SER A 744 -19.23 31.53 0.45
N ARG A 745 -18.00 30.97 0.28
CA ARG A 745 -17.69 30.04 -0.78
C ARG A 745 -18.17 28.61 -0.43
N GLY A 746 -18.86 27.94 -1.37
CA GLY A 746 -19.21 26.52 -1.24
C GLY A 746 -20.31 26.24 -0.21
N THR A 747 -21.14 27.25 0.11
CA THR A 747 -22.18 27.14 1.16
C THR A 747 -23.58 26.82 0.61
N ALA A 748 -23.80 26.99 -0.70
CA ALA A 748 -25.06 26.69 -1.32
C ALA A 748 -25.31 25.16 -1.38
N GLU A 749 -26.58 24.75 -1.37
CA GLU A 749 -26.92 23.31 -1.53
C GLU A 749 -26.43 22.72 -2.84
N SER A 750 -26.43 23.50 -3.91
CA SER A 750 -25.91 23.11 -5.22
C SER A 750 -24.40 22.89 -5.27
N ASP A 751 -23.68 23.40 -4.26
CA ASP A 751 -22.23 23.26 -4.15
C ASP A 751 -21.82 21.98 -3.42
N ALA A 752 -22.76 21.30 -2.74
CA ALA A 752 -22.48 20.07 -2.02
C ALA A 752 -22.22 18.89 -2.97
N PRO A 753 -21.27 17.97 -2.62
CA PRO A 753 -21.00 16.79 -3.39
C PRO A 753 -22.18 15.81 -3.45
N TYR A 754 -22.00 14.74 -4.24
CA TYR A 754 -22.97 13.65 -4.39
C TYR A 754 -23.39 13.05 -3.04
N SER A 755 -24.68 12.76 -2.91
CA SER A 755 -25.24 11.94 -1.85
C SER A 755 -26.46 11.17 -2.36
N PHE A 756 -26.60 9.91 -1.97
CA PHE A 756 -27.63 8.98 -2.46
C PHE A 756 -29.05 9.49 -2.14
N SER A 757 -29.27 10.07 -0.96
CA SER A 757 -30.58 10.64 -0.57
C SER A 757 -31.03 11.82 -1.42
N LYS A 758 -30.14 12.46 -2.19
CA LYS A 758 -30.50 13.55 -3.12
C LYS A 758 -31.01 13.10 -4.48
N ILE A 759 -30.85 11.80 -4.78
CA ILE A 759 -31.33 11.20 -6.03
C ILE A 759 -32.80 10.82 -5.80
N LYS A 760 -33.73 11.59 -6.41
CA LYS A 760 -35.17 11.29 -6.44
C LYS A 760 -35.52 10.43 -7.67
#